data_32481239240ecba3cf08541925bbbe55
#
_entry.id   32481239240ecba3cf08541925bbbe55
#
_cell.length_a   1.000
_cell.length_b   1.000
_cell.length_c   1.000
_cell.angle_alpha   90.00
_cell.angle_beta   90.00
_cell.angle_gamma   90.00
#
_symmetry.space_group_name_H-M   'P 1'
#
loop_
_entity.id
_entity.type
_entity.pdbx_description
1 polymer ?
#
loop_
_entity_poly.entity_id
_entity_poly.type
_entity_poly.pdbx_seq_one_letter_code
_entity_poly.pdbx_strand_id
1 'polypeptide(L)'
;MSVNSKSSIRAEKLRIKGTVQGVGFRPFVFVLAKSEGLTGTVLNDGRGVEAVVEGPSEALERFRTRLLKELPPLASIESVEAEDIPVEGRQDFVILESRSNSVSTVIPADAAVCEACLKELTDKNNRRYRYPFINCTHCGPRYTITAHLPYDRPQTSMKVFPMCPDCLQEYKDPLDRRFHAQPNACDVCGPHVDLKDKTGAPVSCEDEIAELLRQIQGGKIAAVKGLGGFHLVCDAANAVAVSELRRRKHRPFKPFAVMTLNDLSASRFVRISEKASKELHSPQAPIVLCPKTNDADRLLPGIAPELNRIGIMMPYTPIHWLLFFEAIGRPEDPDWYKKECDLVLVMTSANAGGEPLVIGNDEAVQKLDGIADLFLTHNRDILIRCDDSVMQQRDQDVQLIRRARGFTPVAVRLPYGGPSVIATGPWLKNTACLTKGDHAFLTQHIGDTDRVSNCRTLARAVEHLSEIFEITPKYIACDLHPDFYSTSLAEELADKYDAELVPVQHHHAHIAAVMAEHGLSEPVLGLALDGVGLGTDNKPWGGELLKVTPEGFERLSSIAPIKMPGADKCAREGWRMAAKIFAENGKTDALEKLAKDVNKPSLRLIAAQANAPETTSLGRLFDAAASMFGICHISSYEGEAPVRLQAASEGRRGQNRADLVEVISGHPNFVRLLLALSEYADKRQAAADFQETLAQVLAKKVITVSEKEQIRKVCLSGGCCLNSLLTQRLRKLLEQQELQVYEGLKVPPNDGGVSLGQAWVVLMRLHSTAKE
;
A
#
# COMPACT_ATOMS: atom_id res chain seq x y z
N MET A 1 -30.66 13.11 -56.54
CA MET A 1 -30.36 11.69 -56.32
C MET A 1 -29.81 11.56 -54.91
N SER A 2 -30.67 11.20 -53.96
CA SER A 2 -30.28 10.93 -52.56
C SER A 2 -29.66 9.54 -52.52
N VAL A 3 -28.38 9.46 -52.29
CA VAL A 3 -27.72 8.19 -51.97
C VAL A 3 -28.13 7.78 -50.58
N ASN A 4 -29.13 6.87 -50.51
CA ASN A 4 -29.42 6.11 -49.31
C ASN A 4 -28.24 5.15 -49.06
N SER A 5 -27.29 5.55 -48.23
CA SER A 5 -26.31 4.65 -47.63
C SER A 5 -27.05 3.73 -46.69
N LYS A 6 -27.54 2.54 -47.18
CA LYS A 6 -27.88 1.47 -46.26
C LYS A 6 -26.66 1.15 -45.45
N SER A 7 -26.62 1.54 -44.18
CA SER A 7 -25.57 1.16 -43.24
C SER A 7 -25.50 -0.38 -43.24
N SER A 8 -24.38 -0.94 -43.67
CA SER A 8 -24.20 -2.39 -43.71
C SER A 8 -24.28 -2.94 -42.30
N ILE A 9 -25.15 -3.92 -42.09
CA ILE A 9 -25.20 -4.66 -40.83
C ILE A 9 -23.96 -5.56 -40.78
N ARG A 10 -23.22 -5.51 -39.69
CA ARG A 10 -22.03 -6.33 -39.41
C ARG A 10 -22.19 -7.01 -38.06
N ALA A 11 -21.46 -8.09 -37.86
CA ALA A 11 -21.36 -8.75 -36.57
C ALA A 11 -19.86 -8.89 -36.21
N GLU A 12 -19.53 -8.58 -34.97
CA GLU A 12 -18.19 -8.70 -34.43
C GLU A 12 -18.19 -9.52 -33.15
N LYS A 13 -17.18 -10.35 -33.00
CA LYS A 13 -16.86 -11.05 -31.78
C LYS A 13 -15.70 -10.36 -31.08
N LEU A 14 -15.94 -9.84 -29.89
CA LEU A 14 -14.95 -9.15 -29.08
C LEU A 14 -14.47 -10.06 -27.95
N ARG A 15 -13.16 -10.20 -27.80
CA ARG A 15 -12.52 -10.82 -26.64
C ARG A 15 -11.83 -9.75 -25.83
N ILE A 16 -12.32 -9.51 -24.61
CA ILE A 16 -11.90 -8.41 -23.73
C ILE A 16 -11.17 -8.99 -22.54
N LYS A 17 -9.88 -8.63 -22.40
CA LYS A 17 -9.03 -9.05 -21.27
C LYS A 17 -8.78 -7.89 -20.34
N GLY A 18 -8.51 -8.20 -19.05
CA GLY A 18 -8.25 -7.22 -17.99
C GLY A 18 -9.08 -7.50 -16.74
N THR A 19 -9.22 -6.51 -15.87
CA THR A 19 -10.13 -6.57 -14.72
C THR A 19 -11.57 -6.31 -15.19
N VAL A 20 -12.20 -7.33 -15.75
CA VAL A 20 -13.53 -7.23 -16.39
C VAL A 20 -14.57 -8.19 -15.77
N GLN A 21 -14.22 -8.87 -14.68
CA GLN A 21 -15.14 -9.78 -13.96
C GLN A 21 -15.31 -9.34 -12.51
N GLY A 22 -16.51 -9.50 -11.93
CA GLY A 22 -16.83 -9.06 -10.57
C GLY A 22 -16.91 -7.54 -10.35
N VAL A 23 -16.84 -6.76 -11.42
CA VAL A 23 -16.79 -5.29 -11.44
C VAL A 23 -17.96 -4.62 -12.16
N GLY A 24 -19.02 -5.37 -12.45
CA GLY A 24 -20.19 -4.87 -13.19
C GLY A 24 -19.98 -4.74 -14.70
N PHE A 25 -18.96 -5.39 -15.27
CA PHE A 25 -18.62 -5.22 -16.68
C PHE A 25 -19.64 -5.84 -17.64
N ARG A 26 -20.19 -7.04 -17.36
CA ARG A 26 -21.24 -7.65 -18.20
C ARG A 26 -22.52 -6.78 -18.29
N PRO A 27 -23.12 -6.31 -17.18
CA PRO A 27 -24.24 -5.38 -17.24
C PRO A 27 -23.87 -4.07 -17.93
N PHE A 28 -22.66 -3.56 -17.79
CA PHE A 28 -22.20 -2.38 -18.52
C PHE A 28 -22.22 -2.62 -20.05
N VAL A 29 -21.65 -3.73 -20.53
CA VAL A 29 -21.66 -4.10 -21.95
C VAL A 29 -23.11 -4.26 -22.45
N PHE A 30 -23.98 -4.90 -21.64
CA PHE A 30 -25.39 -5.07 -21.96
C PHE A 30 -26.11 -3.71 -22.13
N VAL A 31 -25.99 -2.82 -21.16
CA VAL A 31 -26.62 -1.49 -21.20
C VAL A 31 -26.07 -0.68 -22.38
N LEU A 32 -24.75 -0.72 -22.60
CA LEU A 32 -24.10 -0.02 -23.68
C LEU A 32 -24.58 -0.52 -25.06
N ALA A 33 -24.61 -1.83 -25.28
CA ALA A 33 -25.10 -2.43 -26.52
C ALA A 33 -26.57 -2.06 -26.79
N LYS A 34 -27.43 -2.16 -25.77
CA LYS A 34 -28.84 -1.73 -25.87
C LYS A 34 -28.98 -0.25 -26.23
N SER A 35 -28.17 0.63 -25.61
CA SER A 35 -28.21 2.07 -25.89
C SER A 35 -27.79 2.43 -27.31
N GLU A 36 -26.94 1.60 -27.94
CA GLU A 36 -26.53 1.77 -29.34
C GLU A 36 -27.44 1.01 -30.33
N GLY A 37 -28.50 0.34 -29.83
CA GLY A 37 -29.42 -0.45 -30.67
C GLY A 37 -28.78 -1.72 -31.27
N LEU A 38 -27.77 -2.27 -30.62
CA LEU A 38 -27.09 -3.48 -31.02
C LEU A 38 -27.77 -4.71 -30.43
N THR A 39 -27.70 -5.82 -31.16
CA THR A 39 -28.11 -7.14 -30.70
C THR A 39 -26.89 -8.02 -30.48
N GLY A 40 -27.03 -9.10 -29.71
CA GLY A 40 -25.90 -10.00 -29.48
C GLY A 40 -25.91 -10.67 -28.13
N THR A 41 -24.71 -10.99 -27.65
CA THR A 41 -24.52 -11.67 -26.36
C THR A 41 -23.27 -11.21 -25.65
N VAL A 42 -23.26 -11.31 -24.30
CA VAL A 42 -22.07 -11.16 -23.49
C VAL A 42 -21.98 -12.27 -22.45
N LEU A 43 -20.79 -12.82 -22.24
CA LEU A 43 -20.54 -13.85 -21.23
C LEU A 43 -19.12 -13.70 -20.66
N ASN A 44 -18.92 -14.23 -19.46
CA ASN A 44 -17.58 -14.46 -18.94
C ASN A 44 -17.06 -15.80 -19.49
N ASP A 45 -15.82 -15.78 -19.97
CA ASP A 45 -15.07 -17.01 -20.23
C ASP A 45 -13.84 -17.09 -19.32
N GLY A 46 -13.14 -18.21 -19.31
CA GLY A 46 -11.95 -18.39 -18.46
C GLY A 46 -10.80 -17.41 -18.72
N ARG A 47 -10.86 -16.56 -19.75
CA ARG A 47 -9.79 -15.62 -20.16
C ARG A 47 -10.23 -14.17 -20.14
N GLY A 48 -11.47 -13.87 -19.77
CA GLY A 48 -12.00 -12.50 -19.72
C GLY A 48 -13.51 -12.44 -20.01
N VAL A 49 -13.91 -11.51 -20.87
CA VAL A 49 -15.29 -11.36 -21.34
C VAL A 49 -15.32 -11.55 -22.86
N GLU A 50 -16.22 -12.40 -23.32
CA GLU A 50 -16.57 -12.53 -24.73
C GLU A 50 -17.88 -11.77 -24.98
N ALA A 51 -17.89 -10.88 -25.95
CA ALA A 51 -19.09 -10.20 -26.42
C ALA A 51 -19.24 -10.41 -27.92
N VAL A 52 -20.45 -10.78 -28.35
CA VAL A 52 -20.84 -10.79 -29.75
C VAL A 52 -21.81 -9.64 -29.95
N VAL A 53 -21.50 -8.75 -30.90
CA VAL A 53 -22.29 -7.53 -31.18
C VAL A 53 -22.65 -7.49 -32.65
N GLU A 54 -23.94 -7.24 -32.96
CA GLU A 54 -24.49 -7.24 -34.33
C GLU A 54 -25.33 -5.97 -34.51
N GLY A 55 -25.10 -5.25 -35.62
CA GLY A 55 -25.83 -4.04 -35.97
C GLY A 55 -25.18 -3.18 -37.05
N PRO A 56 -25.64 -1.93 -37.23
CA PRO A 56 -25.05 -1.00 -38.17
C PRO A 56 -23.59 -0.69 -37.89
N SER A 57 -22.74 -0.62 -38.89
CA SER A 57 -21.30 -0.36 -38.74
C SER A 57 -20.98 0.87 -37.88
N GLU A 58 -21.74 1.96 -38.05
CA GLU A 58 -21.58 3.18 -37.24
C GLU A 58 -21.91 2.95 -35.74
N ALA A 59 -22.90 2.13 -35.43
CA ALA A 59 -23.25 1.79 -34.04
C ALA A 59 -22.16 0.91 -33.40
N LEU A 60 -21.58 -0.03 -34.13
CA LEU A 60 -20.44 -0.84 -33.67
C LEU A 60 -19.21 0.02 -33.34
N GLU A 61 -18.91 1.03 -34.17
CA GLU A 61 -17.80 1.95 -33.91
C GLU A 61 -18.03 2.82 -32.66
N ARG A 62 -19.26 3.36 -32.50
CA ARG A 62 -19.63 4.11 -31.28
C ARG A 62 -19.55 3.21 -30.06
N PHE A 63 -20.06 1.99 -30.14
CA PHE A 63 -20.00 1.00 -29.05
C PHE A 63 -18.55 0.75 -28.63
N ARG A 64 -17.62 0.47 -29.56
CA ARG A 64 -16.20 0.24 -29.24
C ARG A 64 -15.56 1.47 -28.61
N THR A 65 -15.87 2.68 -29.10
CA THR A 65 -15.33 3.92 -28.55
C THR A 65 -15.82 4.13 -27.11
N ARG A 66 -17.09 3.93 -26.84
CA ARG A 66 -17.70 4.08 -25.52
C ARG A 66 -17.27 2.96 -24.57
N LEU A 67 -17.12 1.73 -25.07
CA LEU A 67 -16.61 0.59 -24.31
C LEU A 67 -15.25 0.89 -23.65
N LEU A 68 -14.37 1.63 -24.34
CA LEU A 68 -13.06 2.00 -23.82
C LEU A 68 -13.08 3.25 -22.93
N LYS A 69 -14.07 4.15 -23.10
CA LYS A 69 -14.10 5.46 -22.41
C LYS A 69 -14.98 5.46 -21.15
N GLU A 70 -16.05 4.65 -21.12
CA GLU A 70 -17.10 4.70 -20.10
C GLU A 70 -17.03 3.51 -19.13
N LEU A 71 -15.82 3.01 -18.87
CA LEU A 71 -15.61 1.83 -18.02
C LEU A 71 -16.20 2.00 -16.62
N PRO A 72 -16.77 0.93 -16.05
CA PRO A 72 -17.09 0.89 -14.62
C PRO A 72 -15.85 1.22 -13.77
N PRO A 73 -16.01 1.87 -12.60
CA PRO A 73 -14.88 2.41 -11.82
C PRO A 73 -13.82 1.38 -11.41
N LEU A 74 -14.19 0.10 -11.29
CA LEU A 74 -13.28 -0.99 -10.92
C LEU A 74 -12.79 -1.80 -12.12
N ALA A 75 -13.31 -1.52 -13.32
CA ALA A 75 -12.91 -2.23 -14.53
C ALA A 75 -11.66 -1.61 -15.15
N SER A 76 -10.82 -2.45 -15.72
CA SER A 76 -9.73 -2.04 -16.60
C SER A 76 -9.62 -3.01 -17.77
N ILE A 77 -9.43 -2.47 -18.97
CA ILE A 77 -9.23 -3.27 -20.18
C ILE A 77 -7.74 -3.23 -20.51
N GLU A 78 -7.14 -4.41 -20.65
CA GLU A 78 -5.76 -4.60 -21.09
C GLU A 78 -5.67 -4.79 -22.60
N SER A 79 -6.61 -5.54 -23.19
CA SER A 79 -6.71 -5.74 -24.62
C SER A 79 -8.14 -6.03 -25.06
N VAL A 80 -8.46 -5.63 -26.30
CA VAL A 80 -9.68 -6.01 -27.01
C VAL A 80 -9.24 -6.57 -28.37
N GLU A 81 -9.53 -7.85 -28.56
CA GLU A 81 -9.38 -8.53 -29.85
C GLU A 81 -10.75 -8.56 -30.52
N ALA A 82 -10.86 -8.05 -31.74
CA ALA A 82 -12.09 -8.01 -32.52
C ALA A 82 -11.95 -8.89 -33.77
N GLU A 83 -12.94 -9.73 -34.01
CA GLU A 83 -13.02 -10.63 -35.15
C GLU A 83 -14.36 -10.42 -35.85
N ASP A 84 -14.37 -10.15 -37.17
CA ASP A 84 -15.59 -10.11 -37.95
C ASP A 84 -16.18 -11.53 -38.07
N ILE A 85 -17.46 -11.65 -37.79
CA ILE A 85 -18.20 -12.93 -37.87
C ILE A 85 -19.44 -12.78 -38.76
N PRO A 86 -20.00 -13.87 -39.27
CA PRO A 86 -21.26 -13.84 -40.00
C PRO A 86 -22.41 -13.23 -39.18
N VAL A 87 -23.25 -12.43 -39.82
CA VAL A 87 -24.49 -11.88 -39.25
C VAL A 87 -25.48 -12.99 -39.05
N GLU A 88 -25.98 -13.22 -37.85
CA GLU A 88 -26.95 -14.25 -37.50
C GLU A 88 -28.41 -13.76 -37.45
N GLY A 89 -28.62 -12.43 -37.49
CA GLY A 89 -29.95 -11.82 -37.42
C GLY A 89 -30.56 -11.87 -36.01
N ARG A 90 -29.75 -11.72 -34.99
CA ARG A 90 -30.17 -11.73 -33.57
C ARG A 90 -31.19 -10.62 -33.32
N GLN A 91 -32.20 -10.91 -32.49
CA GLN A 91 -33.31 -9.97 -32.23
C GLN A 91 -33.12 -9.17 -30.95
N ASP A 92 -32.23 -9.61 -30.04
CA ASP A 92 -32.00 -8.97 -28.75
C ASP A 92 -30.54 -9.07 -28.30
N PHE A 93 -30.17 -8.32 -27.27
CA PHE A 93 -28.88 -8.47 -26.58
C PHE A 93 -29.11 -9.20 -25.25
N VAL A 94 -28.34 -10.28 -25.00
CA VAL A 94 -28.54 -11.17 -23.85
C VAL A 94 -27.25 -11.42 -23.10
N ILE A 95 -27.33 -11.44 -21.76
CA ILE A 95 -26.24 -11.90 -20.89
C ILE A 95 -26.34 -13.41 -20.74
N LEU A 96 -25.35 -14.15 -21.24
CA LEU A 96 -25.29 -15.59 -21.11
C LEU A 96 -24.60 -16.03 -19.81
N GLU A 97 -24.86 -17.27 -19.39
CA GLU A 97 -24.15 -17.89 -18.29
C GLU A 97 -22.65 -18.02 -18.60
N SER A 98 -21.83 -17.94 -17.54
CA SER A 98 -20.39 -18.05 -17.67
C SER A 98 -19.97 -19.44 -18.14
N ARG A 99 -19.04 -19.54 -19.11
CA ARG A 99 -18.44 -20.81 -19.52
C ARG A 99 -17.23 -21.11 -18.64
N SER A 100 -17.30 -22.15 -17.82
CA SER A 100 -16.23 -22.58 -16.93
C SER A 100 -15.28 -23.58 -17.63
N ASN A 101 -14.22 -23.12 -18.27
CA ASN A 101 -13.16 -24.02 -18.78
C ASN A 101 -11.75 -23.60 -18.37
N SER A 102 -11.56 -22.98 -17.26
CA SER A 102 -10.35 -22.66 -16.47
C SER A 102 -10.57 -21.37 -15.71
N VAL A 103 -10.18 -21.35 -14.44
CA VAL A 103 -10.28 -20.16 -13.58
C VAL A 103 -9.13 -19.23 -13.92
N SER A 104 -9.38 -18.24 -14.79
CA SER A 104 -8.47 -17.10 -14.97
C SER A 104 -9.06 -15.81 -14.41
N THR A 105 -10.02 -15.92 -13.49
CA THR A 105 -10.70 -14.78 -12.89
C THR A 105 -9.86 -14.15 -11.81
N VAL A 106 -9.54 -12.87 -11.98
CA VAL A 106 -8.91 -12.03 -10.96
C VAL A 106 -9.99 -11.63 -9.95
N ILE A 107 -9.71 -11.75 -8.64
CA ILE A 107 -10.56 -11.17 -7.61
C ILE A 107 -10.35 -9.66 -7.61
N PRO A 108 -11.40 -8.83 -7.74
CA PRO A 108 -11.27 -7.40 -7.56
C PRO A 108 -10.89 -7.05 -6.12
N ALA A 109 -10.17 -5.96 -5.93
CA ALA A 109 -9.91 -5.42 -4.60
C ALA A 109 -11.19 -4.85 -3.97
N ASP A 110 -11.20 -4.75 -2.63
CA ASP A 110 -12.26 -4.04 -1.91
C ASP A 110 -12.29 -2.58 -2.33
N ALA A 111 -13.48 -2.01 -2.46
CA ALA A 111 -13.68 -0.66 -2.94
C ALA A 111 -14.52 0.19 -1.98
N ALA A 112 -14.20 1.47 -1.89
CA ALA A 112 -14.96 2.47 -1.16
C ALA A 112 -16.40 2.58 -1.66
N VAL A 113 -17.30 3.03 -0.80
CA VAL A 113 -18.71 3.29 -1.15
C VAL A 113 -18.79 4.29 -2.29
N CYS A 114 -19.50 3.96 -3.36
CA CYS A 114 -19.71 4.85 -4.49
C CYS A 114 -20.79 5.90 -4.19
N GLU A 115 -20.76 7.00 -4.92
CA GLU A 115 -21.70 8.11 -4.72
C GLU A 115 -23.17 7.69 -4.79
N ALA A 116 -23.53 6.79 -5.73
CA ALA A 116 -24.91 6.31 -5.85
C ALA A 116 -25.36 5.52 -4.60
N CYS A 117 -24.48 4.68 -4.02
CA CYS A 117 -24.77 4.00 -2.76
C CYS A 117 -24.83 4.98 -1.57
N LEU A 118 -23.98 6.01 -1.56
CA LEU A 118 -24.01 7.04 -0.53
C LEU A 118 -25.33 7.82 -0.54
N LYS A 119 -25.83 8.21 -1.72
CA LYS A 119 -27.14 8.87 -1.87
C LYS A 119 -28.28 8.00 -1.34
N GLU A 120 -28.32 6.72 -1.71
CA GLU A 120 -29.32 5.80 -1.18
C GLU A 120 -29.20 5.56 0.33
N LEU A 121 -27.97 5.52 0.87
CA LEU A 121 -27.69 5.35 2.31
C LEU A 121 -28.34 6.47 3.15
N THR A 122 -28.44 7.66 2.61
CA THR A 122 -28.91 8.86 3.32
C THR A 122 -30.28 9.37 2.87
N ASP A 123 -30.91 8.72 1.88
CA ASP A 123 -32.27 9.02 1.43
C ASP A 123 -33.30 8.30 2.30
N LYS A 124 -34.11 9.07 3.05
CA LYS A 124 -35.18 8.57 3.94
C LYS A 124 -36.24 7.72 3.22
N ASN A 125 -36.40 7.90 1.90
CA ASN A 125 -37.39 7.17 1.11
C ASN A 125 -36.80 5.87 0.55
N ASN A 126 -35.52 5.63 0.67
CA ASN A 126 -34.86 4.41 0.19
C ASN A 126 -34.99 3.29 1.21
N ARG A 127 -35.29 2.07 0.76
CA ARG A 127 -35.37 0.89 1.63
C ARG A 127 -34.06 0.52 2.33
N ARG A 128 -32.92 1.06 1.88
CA ARG A 128 -31.60 0.92 2.51
C ARG A 128 -31.15 2.19 3.24
N TYR A 129 -32.11 3.05 3.61
CA TYR A 129 -31.80 4.21 4.44
C TYR A 129 -31.06 3.77 5.71
N ARG A 130 -29.87 4.31 5.91
CA ARG A 130 -28.97 4.02 7.03
C ARG A 130 -28.53 2.55 7.17
N TYR A 131 -28.65 1.74 6.12
CA TYR A 131 -28.21 0.34 6.16
C TYR A 131 -26.67 0.26 6.04
N PRO A 132 -25.93 -0.17 7.11
CA PRO A 132 -24.47 -0.05 7.20
C PRO A 132 -23.68 -1.03 6.32
N PHE A 133 -24.36 -1.80 5.47
CA PHE A 133 -23.74 -2.75 4.53
C PHE A 133 -24.22 -2.54 3.09
N ILE A 134 -24.78 -1.37 2.78
CA ILE A 134 -25.17 -1.02 1.42
C ILE A 134 -23.99 -1.12 0.45
N ASN A 135 -24.23 -1.69 -0.72
CA ASN A 135 -23.24 -1.85 -1.79
C ASN A 135 -23.90 -2.04 -3.15
N CYS A 136 -23.08 -2.05 -4.21
CA CYS A 136 -23.46 -2.44 -5.56
C CYS A 136 -22.28 -3.11 -6.29
N THR A 137 -22.36 -3.28 -7.60
CA THR A 137 -21.26 -3.84 -8.41
C THR A 137 -20.00 -2.94 -8.45
N HIS A 138 -20.12 -1.66 -8.13
CA HIS A 138 -19.03 -0.68 -8.18
C HIS A 138 -18.37 -0.41 -6.84
N CYS A 139 -18.85 -0.98 -5.73
CA CYS A 139 -18.32 -0.67 -4.39
C CYS A 139 -18.52 -1.81 -3.40
N GLY A 140 -17.93 -1.69 -2.22
CA GLY A 140 -18.04 -2.65 -1.13
C GLY A 140 -16.96 -3.73 -1.12
N PRO A 141 -17.11 -4.74 -0.25
CA PRO A 141 -16.11 -5.79 -0.05
C PRO A 141 -16.05 -6.77 -1.24
N ARG A 142 -14.86 -7.27 -1.49
CA ARG A 142 -14.55 -8.29 -2.51
C ARG A 142 -13.54 -9.28 -1.96
N TYR A 143 -12.25 -8.91 -1.95
CA TYR A 143 -11.14 -9.73 -1.51
C TYR A 143 -11.30 -10.18 -0.06
N THR A 144 -11.63 -9.27 0.83
CA THR A 144 -11.72 -9.56 2.28
C THR A 144 -12.82 -10.54 2.67
N ILE A 145 -13.80 -10.77 1.80
CA ILE A 145 -14.92 -11.69 2.03
C ILE A 145 -14.87 -12.98 1.18
N THR A 146 -13.85 -13.15 0.32
CA THR A 146 -13.77 -14.26 -0.64
C THR A 146 -13.02 -15.44 -0.04
N ALA A 147 -13.62 -16.61 -0.04
CA ALA A 147 -13.01 -17.87 0.37
C ALA A 147 -12.33 -18.58 -0.81
N HIS A 148 -13.06 -18.71 -1.93
CA HIS A 148 -12.62 -19.44 -3.12
C HIS A 148 -13.11 -18.76 -4.40
N LEU A 149 -12.55 -19.13 -5.56
CA LEU A 149 -13.08 -18.76 -6.87
C LEU A 149 -14.06 -19.86 -7.38
N PRO A 150 -14.99 -19.51 -8.28
CA PRO A 150 -15.27 -18.16 -8.81
C PRO A 150 -15.84 -17.22 -7.76
N TYR A 151 -15.69 -15.89 -7.97
CA TYR A 151 -16.25 -14.87 -7.07
C TYR A 151 -17.77 -14.85 -7.16
N ASP A 152 -18.41 -15.79 -6.47
CA ASP A 152 -19.86 -15.94 -6.36
C ASP A 152 -20.28 -15.99 -4.89
N ARG A 153 -21.51 -15.55 -4.57
CA ARG A 153 -22.00 -15.44 -3.20
C ARG A 153 -21.76 -16.68 -2.32
N PRO A 154 -22.00 -17.93 -2.79
CA PRO A 154 -21.72 -19.13 -2.02
C PRO A 154 -20.25 -19.31 -1.61
N GLN A 155 -19.32 -18.69 -2.35
CA GLN A 155 -17.87 -18.72 -2.09
C GLN A 155 -17.39 -17.52 -1.27
N THR A 156 -18.30 -16.76 -0.68
CA THR A 156 -18.00 -15.60 0.16
C THR A 156 -18.58 -15.75 1.56
N SER A 157 -18.18 -14.90 2.49
CA SER A 157 -18.80 -14.82 3.82
C SER A 157 -20.28 -14.40 3.79
N MET A 158 -20.80 -13.98 2.61
CA MET A 158 -22.22 -13.66 2.43
C MET A 158 -23.11 -14.90 2.24
N LYS A 159 -22.56 -16.10 2.14
CA LYS A 159 -23.31 -17.38 1.98
C LYS A 159 -24.35 -17.62 3.08
N VAL A 160 -24.10 -17.09 4.28
CA VAL A 160 -24.99 -17.27 5.44
C VAL A 160 -26.16 -16.29 5.45
N PHE A 161 -26.23 -15.36 4.50
CA PHE A 161 -27.28 -14.34 4.39
C PHE A 161 -28.11 -14.58 3.11
N PRO A 162 -29.17 -15.42 3.15
CA PRO A 162 -30.05 -15.63 1.99
C PRO A 162 -30.77 -14.33 1.63
N MET A 163 -30.81 -14.01 0.33
CA MET A 163 -31.46 -12.77 -0.14
C MET A 163 -32.98 -12.84 0.05
N CYS A 164 -33.58 -11.74 0.52
CA CYS A 164 -35.04 -11.56 0.45
C CYS A 164 -35.51 -11.41 -1.01
N PRO A 165 -36.83 -11.54 -1.29
CA PRO A 165 -37.36 -11.45 -2.66
C PRO A 165 -36.92 -10.19 -3.41
N ASP A 166 -36.96 -9.02 -2.78
CA ASP A 166 -36.57 -7.74 -3.39
C ASP A 166 -35.08 -7.70 -3.75
N CYS A 167 -34.19 -8.14 -2.83
CA CYS A 167 -32.76 -8.22 -3.11
C CYS A 167 -32.44 -9.25 -4.19
N LEU A 168 -33.20 -10.34 -4.27
CA LEU A 168 -33.03 -11.36 -5.31
C LEU A 168 -33.50 -10.83 -6.67
N GLN A 169 -34.56 -10.03 -6.72
CA GLN A 169 -35.04 -9.37 -7.94
C GLN A 169 -33.97 -8.43 -8.49
N GLU A 170 -33.44 -7.50 -7.66
CA GLU A 170 -32.34 -6.61 -8.05
C GLU A 170 -31.09 -7.38 -8.52
N TYR A 171 -30.78 -8.49 -7.84
CA TYR A 171 -29.63 -9.33 -8.19
C TYR A 171 -29.78 -9.99 -9.57
N LYS A 172 -31.01 -10.27 -10.01
CA LYS A 172 -31.32 -10.92 -11.29
C LYS A 172 -31.64 -9.95 -12.42
N ASP A 173 -31.93 -8.68 -12.12
CA ASP A 173 -32.29 -7.68 -13.14
C ASP A 173 -31.03 -7.05 -13.76
N PRO A 174 -30.73 -7.29 -15.07
CA PRO A 174 -29.58 -6.71 -15.74
C PRO A 174 -29.54 -5.19 -15.79
N LEU A 175 -30.68 -4.53 -15.58
CA LEU A 175 -30.79 -3.07 -15.54
C LEU A 175 -30.54 -2.49 -14.15
N ASP A 176 -30.56 -3.32 -13.10
CA ASP A 176 -30.27 -2.89 -11.76
C ASP A 176 -28.75 -2.83 -11.50
N ARG A 177 -28.28 -1.79 -10.85
CA ARG A 177 -26.86 -1.61 -10.47
C ARG A 177 -26.35 -2.64 -9.46
N ARG A 178 -27.22 -3.52 -8.93
CA ARG A 178 -26.90 -4.66 -8.07
C ARG A 178 -26.95 -6.00 -8.80
N PHE A 179 -27.12 -5.97 -10.12
CA PHE A 179 -27.08 -7.19 -10.92
C PHE A 179 -25.79 -7.99 -10.66
N HIS A 180 -25.93 -9.21 -10.13
CA HIS A 180 -24.81 -10.06 -9.71
C HIS A 180 -23.85 -9.41 -8.72
N ALA A 181 -24.26 -8.40 -7.94
CA ALA A 181 -23.47 -7.89 -6.82
C ALA A 181 -23.49 -8.91 -5.67
N GLN A 182 -22.42 -9.67 -5.50
CA GLN A 182 -22.36 -10.79 -4.55
C GLN A 182 -22.66 -10.39 -3.10
N PRO A 183 -22.22 -9.19 -2.60
CA PRO A 183 -22.56 -8.75 -1.27
C PRO A 183 -23.95 -8.08 -1.13
N ASN A 184 -24.79 -8.05 -2.18
CA ASN A 184 -26.10 -7.41 -2.13
C ASN A 184 -26.94 -7.91 -0.96
N ALA A 185 -27.50 -6.97 -0.16
CA ALA A 185 -28.36 -7.22 0.98
C ALA A 185 -29.13 -5.95 1.38
N CYS A 186 -30.03 -6.09 2.34
CA CYS A 186 -30.71 -5.00 3.05
C CYS A 186 -30.83 -5.37 4.55
N ASP A 187 -31.42 -4.51 5.34
CA ASP A 187 -31.59 -4.71 6.78
C ASP A 187 -32.42 -5.98 7.13
N VAL A 188 -33.33 -6.40 6.22
CA VAL A 188 -34.14 -7.62 6.40
C VAL A 188 -33.33 -8.90 6.21
N CYS A 189 -32.38 -8.92 5.26
CA CYS A 189 -31.74 -10.16 4.84
C CYS A 189 -30.21 -10.16 4.97
N GLY A 190 -29.61 -9.07 5.37
CA GLY A 190 -28.16 -8.92 5.42
C GLY A 190 -27.57 -8.87 6.82
N PRO A 191 -26.29 -8.56 6.92
CA PRO A 191 -25.59 -8.40 8.18
C PRO A 191 -26.10 -7.20 9.00
N HIS A 192 -25.90 -7.28 10.32
CA HIS A 192 -26.26 -6.24 11.28
C HIS A 192 -25.03 -5.81 12.10
N VAL A 193 -25.11 -4.62 12.67
CA VAL A 193 -24.14 -4.11 13.65
C VAL A 193 -24.65 -4.35 15.07
N ASP A 194 -23.73 -4.54 16.00
CA ASP A 194 -23.98 -4.66 17.43
C ASP A 194 -22.99 -3.76 18.18
N LEU A 195 -23.50 -2.92 19.08
CA LEU A 195 -22.67 -2.13 19.98
C LEU A 195 -22.50 -2.88 21.31
N LYS A 196 -21.25 -3.07 21.73
CA LYS A 196 -20.88 -3.77 22.98
C LYS A 196 -20.01 -2.87 23.84
N ASP A 197 -20.11 -3.05 25.14
CA ASP A 197 -19.23 -2.40 26.11
C ASP A 197 -17.83 -3.07 26.17
N LYS A 198 -16.96 -2.57 27.03
CA LYS A 198 -15.59 -3.08 27.20
C LYS A 198 -15.52 -4.55 27.64
N THR A 199 -16.59 -5.11 28.18
CA THR A 199 -16.67 -6.52 28.61
C THR A 199 -17.21 -7.43 27.52
N GLY A 200 -17.67 -6.86 26.40
CA GLY A 200 -18.35 -7.58 25.32
C GLY A 200 -19.86 -7.74 25.53
N ALA A 201 -20.42 -7.14 26.58
CA ALA A 201 -21.87 -7.14 26.82
C ALA A 201 -22.57 -6.13 25.90
N PRO A 202 -23.79 -6.44 25.40
CA PRO A 202 -24.55 -5.52 24.55
C PRO A 202 -24.86 -4.20 25.25
N VAL A 203 -24.71 -3.08 24.54
CA VAL A 203 -25.16 -1.76 25.00
C VAL A 203 -26.61 -1.57 24.52
N SER A 204 -27.53 -1.35 25.47
CA SER A 204 -28.92 -1.08 25.11
C SER A 204 -29.07 0.34 24.56
N CYS A 205 -29.37 0.45 23.28
CA CYS A 205 -29.61 1.71 22.58
C CYS A 205 -30.61 1.49 21.42
N GLU A 206 -31.25 2.56 20.96
CA GLU A 206 -32.16 2.51 19.80
C GLU A 206 -31.38 2.55 18.46
N ASP A 207 -30.17 3.06 18.49
CA ASP A 207 -29.33 3.33 17.31
C ASP A 207 -27.84 3.23 17.68
N GLU A 208 -27.23 2.13 17.28
CA GLU A 208 -25.84 1.78 17.62
C GLU A 208 -24.84 2.80 17.05
N ILE A 209 -25.11 3.37 15.86
CA ILE A 209 -24.21 4.34 15.22
C ILE A 209 -24.29 5.68 15.94
N ALA A 210 -25.49 6.15 16.26
CA ALA A 210 -25.67 7.40 16.99
C ALA A 210 -25.08 7.32 18.41
N GLU A 211 -25.33 6.21 19.12
CA GLU A 211 -24.76 5.98 20.46
C GLU A 211 -23.23 5.87 20.42
N LEU A 212 -22.67 5.15 19.43
CA LEU A 212 -21.23 5.08 19.22
C LEU A 212 -20.61 6.47 19.06
N LEU A 213 -21.18 7.30 18.18
CA LEU A 213 -20.70 8.65 17.95
C LEU A 213 -20.76 9.49 19.22
N ARG A 214 -21.87 9.45 19.94
CA ARG A 214 -22.05 10.15 21.23
C ARG A 214 -20.97 9.77 22.24
N GLN A 215 -20.63 8.49 22.34
CA GLN A 215 -19.57 8.00 23.24
C GLN A 215 -18.18 8.46 22.77
N ILE A 216 -17.90 8.43 21.46
CA ILE A 216 -16.64 8.92 20.92
C ILE A 216 -16.45 10.42 21.18
N GLN A 217 -17.49 11.22 20.97
CA GLN A 217 -17.49 12.66 21.29
C GLN A 217 -17.37 12.91 22.80
N GLY A 218 -17.85 11.98 23.63
CA GLY A 218 -17.63 11.95 25.07
C GLY A 218 -16.21 11.54 25.51
N GLY A 219 -15.28 11.32 24.57
CA GLY A 219 -13.87 11.00 24.83
C GLY A 219 -13.57 9.51 24.99
N LYS A 220 -14.50 8.62 24.64
CA LYS A 220 -14.26 7.17 24.64
C LYS A 220 -13.46 6.72 23.43
N ILE A 221 -12.76 5.59 23.59
CA ILE A 221 -12.03 4.91 22.52
C ILE A 221 -12.85 3.69 22.10
N ALA A 222 -13.24 3.63 20.85
CA ALA A 222 -14.03 2.53 20.31
C ALA A 222 -13.20 1.65 19.36
N ALA A 223 -13.49 0.35 19.32
CA ALA A 223 -13.05 -0.56 18.28
C ALA A 223 -14.19 -0.78 17.29
N VAL A 224 -14.01 -0.35 16.04
CA VAL A 224 -15.03 -0.40 14.97
C VAL A 224 -14.62 -1.38 13.89
N LYS A 225 -15.46 -2.39 13.64
CA LYS A 225 -15.22 -3.40 12.60
C LYS A 225 -15.46 -2.81 11.22
N GLY A 226 -14.42 -2.81 10.38
CA GLY A 226 -14.43 -2.29 9.01
C GLY A 226 -14.52 -3.37 7.93
N LEU A 227 -13.87 -3.16 6.77
CA LEU A 227 -13.78 -4.15 5.68
C LEU A 227 -12.70 -5.20 5.93
N GLY A 228 -11.47 -4.80 6.24
CA GLY A 228 -10.33 -5.70 6.40
C GLY A 228 -9.95 -6.01 7.83
N GLY A 229 -10.63 -5.44 8.82
CA GLY A 229 -10.40 -5.61 10.24
C GLY A 229 -10.99 -4.47 11.07
N PHE A 230 -10.62 -4.43 12.35
CA PHE A 230 -11.07 -3.39 13.27
C PHE A 230 -10.17 -2.16 13.24
N HIS A 231 -10.75 -0.99 13.46
CA HIS A 231 -10.05 0.26 13.77
C HIS A 231 -10.27 0.67 15.22
N LEU A 232 -9.24 1.22 15.86
CA LEU A 232 -9.40 1.99 17.09
C LEU A 232 -9.72 3.43 16.70
N VAL A 233 -10.83 3.93 17.23
CA VAL A 233 -11.42 5.22 16.85
C VAL A 233 -11.61 6.07 18.12
N CYS A 234 -11.22 7.34 18.06
CA CYS A 234 -11.57 8.36 19.05
C CYS A 234 -11.66 9.73 18.36
N ASP A 235 -12.16 10.73 19.03
CA ASP A 235 -12.16 12.11 18.55
C ASP A 235 -10.71 12.65 18.49
N ALA A 236 -10.24 13.00 17.30
CA ALA A 236 -8.89 13.47 17.05
C ALA A 236 -8.63 14.88 17.60
N ALA A 237 -9.67 15.69 17.79
CA ALA A 237 -9.58 17.02 18.41
C ALA A 237 -9.51 16.94 19.94
N ASN A 238 -9.90 15.82 20.53
CA ASN A 238 -9.85 15.60 21.98
C ASN A 238 -8.48 15.14 22.45
N ALA A 239 -7.64 16.08 22.92
CA ALA A 239 -6.28 15.79 23.39
C ALA A 239 -6.22 14.69 24.49
N VAL A 240 -7.23 14.60 25.35
CA VAL A 240 -7.28 13.58 26.42
C VAL A 240 -7.49 12.20 25.83
N ALA A 241 -8.45 12.06 24.90
CA ALA A 241 -8.72 10.78 24.24
C ALA A 241 -7.53 10.31 23.42
N VAL A 242 -6.88 11.22 22.66
CA VAL A 242 -5.66 10.93 21.89
C VAL A 242 -4.50 10.49 22.78
N SER A 243 -4.26 11.18 23.89
CA SER A 243 -3.21 10.83 24.87
C SER A 243 -3.47 9.48 25.51
N GLU A 244 -4.72 9.22 25.86
CA GLU A 244 -5.13 7.94 26.46
C GLU A 244 -4.98 6.77 25.47
N LEU A 245 -5.37 6.97 24.20
CA LEU A 245 -5.14 5.97 23.16
C LEU A 245 -3.64 5.69 22.97
N ARG A 246 -2.77 6.72 22.98
CA ARG A 246 -1.33 6.54 22.92
C ARG A 246 -0.80 5.72 24.10
N ARG A 247 -1.25 6.04 25.31
CA ARG A 247 -0.86 5.34 26.52
C ARG A 247 -1.29 3.85 26.49
N ARG A 248 -2.56 3.58 26.18
CA ARG A 248 -3.11 2.22 26.13
C ARG A 248 -2.49 1.36 25.03
N LYS A 249 -2.18 1.98 23.87
CA LYS A 249 -1.58 1.30 22.71
C LYS A 249 -0.05 1.22 22.78
N HIS A 250 0.59 1.76 23.84
CA HIS A 250 2.04 1.88 23.97
C HIS A 250 2.70 2.49 22.70
N ARG A 251 2.09 3.55 22.19
CA ARG A 251 2.50 4.20 20.93
C ARG A 251 2.79 5.69 21.14
N PRO A 252 3.97 6.04 21.76
CA PRO A 252 4.24 7.41 22.20
C PRO A 252 4.35 8.41 21.04
N PHE A 253 5.05 8.08 19.96
CA PHE A 253 5.37 9.04 18.88
C PHE A 253 4.85 8.64 17.50
N LYS A 254 4.70 7.33 17.19
CA LYS A 254 4.22 6.91 15.88
C LYS A 254 2.90 7.63 15.53
N PRO A 255 2.79 8.32 14.36
CA PRO A 255 1.60 9.13 14.05
C PRO A 255 0.33 8.28 13.92
N PHE A 256 -0.82 8.88 14.19
CA PHE A 256 -2.12 8.34 13.86
C PHE A 256 -2.59 8.90 12.52
N ALA A 257 -3.30 8.09 11.74
CA ALA A 257 -4.11 8.57 10.64
C ALA A 257 -5.43 9.13 11.17
N VAL A 258 -5.97 10.11 10.49
CA VAL A 258 -7.27 10.69 10.82
C VAL A 258 -8.21 10.65 9.63
N MET A 259 -9.49 10.44 9.91
CA MET A 259 -10.56 10.45 8.94
C MET A 259 -11.34 11.77 9.03
N THR A 260 -11.59 12.37 7.87
CA THR A 260 -12.40 13.58 7.71
C THR A 260 -13.47 13.34 6.66
N LEU A 261 -14.54 14.13 6.70
CA LEU A 261 -15.62 13.96 5.74
C LEU A 261 -15.18 14.17 4.28
N ASN A 262 -14.36 15.19 4.03
CA ASN A 262 -13.93 15.61 2.69
C ASN A 262 -12.67 16.47 2.74
N ASP A 263 -12.17 16.88 1.58
CA ASP A 263 -10.98 17.73 1.44
C ASP A 263 -11.18 19.12 2.09
N LEU A 264 -12.39 19.68 2.03
CA LEU A 264 -12.69 20.97 2.64
C LEU A 264 -12.47 20.91 4.16
N SER A 265 -12.98 19.86 4.80
CA SER A 265 -12.78 19.63 6.23
C SER A 265 -11.30 19.38 6.58
N ALA A 266 -10.57 18.65 5.72
CA ALA A 266 -9.15 18.34 5.93
C ALA A 266 -8.24 19.56 5.71
N SER A 267 -8.61 20.50 4.82
CA SER A 267 -7.79 21.67 4.47
C SER A 267 -7.47 22.60 5.65
N ARG A 268 -8.20 22.48 6.73
CA ARG A 268 -7.98 23.22 7.98
C ARG A 268 -6.63 22.87 8.63
N PHE A 269 -6.14 21.66 8.45
CA PHE A 269 -4.91 21.16 9.10
C PHE A 269 -3.90 20.50 8.18
N VAL A 270 -4.24 20.27 6.88
CA VAL A 270 -3.28 19.78 5.88
C VAL A 270 -3.44 20.49 4.54
N ARG A 271 -2.38 20.47 3.74
CA ARG A 271 -2.38 20.93 2.36
C ARG A 271 -2.48 19.71 1.45
N ILE A 272 -3.58 19.60 0.71
CA ILE A 272 -3.86 18.48 -0.20
C ILE A 272 -3.60 18.94 -1.63
N SER A 273 -2.72 18.24 -2.36
CA SER A 273 -2.53 18.45 -3.79
C SER A 273 -3.64 17.79 -4.60
N GLU A 274 -3.82 18.21 -5.86
CA GLU A 274 -4.81 17.61 -6.76
C GLU A 274 -4.64 16.09 -6.91
N LYS A 275 -3.39 15.61 -7.03
CA LYS A 275 -3.10 14.17 -7.10
C LYS A 275 -3.42 13.45 -5.79
N ALA A 276 -3.12 14.05 -4.65
CA ALA A 276 -3.47 13.48 -3.35
C ALA A 276 -5.00 13.41 -3.16
N SER A 277 -5.72 14.45 -3.55
CA SER A 277 -7.19 14.47 -3.56
C SER A 277 -7.77 13.35 -4.43
N LYS A 278 -7.23 13.18 -5.64
CA LYS A 278 -7.65 12.09 -6.54
C LYS A 278 -7.48 10.71 -5.91
N GLU A 279 -6.37 10.47 -5.23
CA GLU A 279 -6.13 9.19 -4.54
C GLU A 279 -7.04 9.01 -3.33
N LEU A 280 -7.25 10.06 -2.52
CA LEU A 280 -8.15 10.03 -1.36
C LEU A 280 -9.59 9.67 -1.74
N HIS A 281 -10.06 10.13 -2.91
CA HIS A 281 -11.41 9.87 -3.44
C HIS A 281 -11.48 8.70 -4.44
N SER A 282 -10.36 7.99 -4.65
CA SER A 282 -10.34 6.81 -5.50
C SER A 282 -11.13 5.65 -4.87
N PRO A 283 -11.54 4.63 -5.65
CA PRO A 283 -12.15 3.43 -5.10
C PRO A 283 -11.26 2.72 -4.05
N GLN A 284 -9.95 2.90 -4.11
CA GLN A 284 -8.99 2.36 -3.16
C GLN A 284 -9.02 3.11 -1.83
N ALA A 285 -9.31 4.41 -1.84
CA ALA A 285 -9.40 5.30 -0.68
C ALA A 285 -8.26 5.06 0.35
N PRO A 286 -6.99 5.26 -0.03
CA PRO A 286 -5.86 5.02 0.85
C PRO A 286 -5.74 6.09 1.93
N ILE A 287 -4.90 5.84 2.93
CA ILE A 287 -4.37 6.89 3.78
C ILE A 287 -3.30 7.66 2.99
N VAL A 288 -3.40 8.98 2.92
CA VAL A 288 -2.38 9.83 2.27
C VAL A 288 -1.71 10.74 3.28
N LEU A 289 -0.38 10.64 3.40
CA LEU A 289 0.42 11.54 4.25
C LEU A 289 0.53 12.91 3.58
N CYS A 290 -0.19 13.90 4.10
CA CYS A 290 -0.24 15.27 3.58
C CYS A 290 0.53 16.24 4.48
N PRO A 291 1.20 17.28 3.94
CA PRO A 291 1.89 18.30 4.72
C PRO A 291 0.94 19.08 5.63
N LYS A 292 1.33 19.32 6.88
CA LYS A 292 0.59 20.11 7.85
C LYS A 292 0.42 21.58 7.42
N THR A 293 -0.69 22.19 7.84
CA THR A 293 -0.80 23.66 7.98
C THR A 293 -0.17 24.10 9.30
N ASN A 294 -0.06 25.42 9.51
CA ASN A 294 0.48 25.97 10.77
C ASN A 294 -0.43 25.69 11.97
N ASP A 295 -1.75 25.49 11.73
CA ASP A 295 -2.74 25.25 12.78
C ASP A 295 -2.92 23.77 13.14
N ALA A 296 -2.30 22.86 12.38
CA ALA A 296 -2.52 21.42 12.50
C ALA A 296 -2.35 20.89 13.93
N ASP A 297 -1.23 21.24 14.60
CA ASP A 297 -0.94 20.72 15.94
C ASP A 297 -1.81 21.35 17.04
N ARG A 298 -2.38 22.54 16.78
CA ARG A 298 -3.36 23.20 17.66
C ARG A 298 -4.73 22.54 17.52
N LEU A 299 -5.16 22.23 16.28
CA LEU A 299 -6.45 21.63 15.99
C LEU A 299 -6.50 20.14 16.31
N LEU A 300 -5.38 19.43 16.09
CA LEU A 300 -5.23 17.99 16.26
C LEU A 300 -4.05 17.65 17.17
N PRO A 301 -4.16 17.96 18.48
CA PRO A 301 -3.05 17.82 19.41
C PRO A 301 -2.64 16.34 19.58
N GLY A 302 -1.34 16.08 19.43
CA GLY A 302 -0.77 14.76 19.64
C GLY A 302 -1.02 13.74 18.51
N ILE A 303 -1.58 14.11 17.35
CA ILE A 303 -1.82 13.18 16.23
C ILE A 303 -0.53 12.80 15.51
N ALA A 304 0.35 13.74 15.23
CA ALA A 304 1.62 13.49 14.57
C ALA A 304 2.74 14.34 15.21
N PRO A 305 3.14 14.02 16.45
CA PRO A 305 4.12 14.82 17.19
C PRO A 305 5.46 14.86 16.48
N GLU A 306 6.07 16.04 16.40
CA GLU A 306 7.39 16.31 15.82
C GLU A 306 7.52 15.93 14.32
N LEU A 307 6.41 15.71 13.63
CA LEU A 307 6.36 15.43 12.19
C LEU A 307 5.64 16.55 11.45
N ASN A 308 5.97 16.73 10.16
CA ASN A 308 5.40 17.77 9.30
C ASN A 308 4.24 17.25 8.43
N ARG A 309 3.83 15.99 8.62
CA ARG A 309 2.76 15.34 7.83
C ARG A 309 1.76 14.66 8.73
N ILE A 310 0.50 14.62 8.28
CA ILE A 310 -0.59 13.85 8.89
C ILE A 310 -1.15 12.90 7.83
N GLY A 311 -1.42 11.66 8.23
CA GLY A 311 -2.15 10.69 7.41
C GLY A 311 -3.64 11.02 7.39
N ILE A 312 -4.16 11.36 6.22
CA ILE A 312 -5.57 11.65 5.98
C ILE A 312 -6.20 10.47 5.27
N MET A 313 -7.43 10.15 5.62
CA MET A 313 -8.27 9.21 4.89
C MET A 313 -9.72 9.71 4.82
N MET A 314 -10.43 9.33 3.77
CA MET A 314 -11.83 9.62 3.58
C MET A 314 -12.71 8.45 4.04
N PRO A 315 -14.00 8.67 4.35
CA PRO A 315 -14.93 7.61 4.66
C PRO A 315 -15.06 6.63 3.48
N TYR A 316 -14.81 5.34 3.71
CA TYR A 316 -14.86 4.34 2.65
C TYR A 316 -15.84 3.18 2.93
N THR A 317 -16.34 3.07 4.16
CA THR A 317 -17.42 2.13 4.49
C THR A 317 -18.72 2.88 4.76
N PRO A 318 -19.89 2.23 4.60
CA PRO A 318 -21.16 2.84 4.98
C PRO A 318 -21.18 3.27 6.47
N ILE A 319 -20.54 2.49 7.36
CA ILE A 319 -20.43 2.83 8.80
C ILE A 319 -19.70 4.17 8.98
N HIS A 320 -18.60 4.39 8.27
CA HIS A 320 -17.87 5.68 8.33
C HIS A 320 -18.74 6.85 7.87
N TRP A 321 -19.44 6.68 6.75
CA TRP A 321 -20.35 7.70 6.23
C TRP A 321 -21.49 7.99 7.19
N LEU A 322 -22.06 6.98 7.85
CA LEU A 322 -23.11 7.16 8.84
C LEU A 322 -22.62 7.93 10.08
N LEU A 323 -21.38 7.73 10.55
CA LEU A 323 -20.82 8.52 11.65
C LEU A 323 -20.77 10.02 11.31
N PHE A 324 -20.36 10.38 10.09
CA PHE A 324 -20.37 11.79 9.65
C PHE A 324 -21.78 12.32 9.39
N PHE A 325 -22.68 11.49 8.87
CA PHE A 325 -24.07 11.83 8.66
C PHE A 325 -24.78 12.16 10.00
N GLU A 326 -24.50 11.37 11.03
CA GLU A 326 -24.95 11.64 12.40
C GLU A 326 -24.35 12.95 12.95
N ALA A 327 -23.05 13.16 12.78
CA ALA A 327 -22.35 14.34 13.30
C ALA A 327 -22.88 15.65 12.77
N ILE A 328 -23.41 15.65 11.53
CA ILE A 328 -24.02 16.83 10.89
C ILE A 328 -25.54 16.92 11.18
N GLY A 329 -26.12 15.98 11.94
CA GLY A 329 -27.53 15.99 12.32
C GLY A 329 -28.49 15.45 11.27
N ARG A 330 -28.06 14.49 10.44
CA ARG A 330 -28.89 13.81 9.42
C ARG A 330 -29.54 14.77 8.43
N PRO A 331 -28.77 15.60 7.70
CA PRO A 331 -29.31 16.60 6.80
C PRO A 331 -30.14 15.97 5.66
N GLU A 332 -31.15 16.70 5.19
CA GLU A 332 -31.96 16.28 4.04
C GLU A 332 -31.34 16.64 2.68
N ASP A 333 -30.34 17.50 2.69
CA ASP A 333 -29.59 17.89 1.48
C ASP A 333 -28.81 16.68 0.93
N PRO A 334 -29.06 16.23 -0.31
CA PRO A 334 -28.39 15.08 -0.90
C PRO A 334 -26.88 15.30 -1.11
N ASP A 335 -26.42 16.56 -1.13
CA ASP A 335 -25.02 16.95 -1.28
C ASP A 335 -24.32 17.30 0.06
N TRP A 336 -24.90 16.89 1.17
CA TRP A 336 -24.42 17.17 2.52
C TRP A 336 -22.94 16.81 2.72
N TYR A 337 -22.49 15.75 2.10
CA TYR A 337 -21.11 15.25 2.19
C TYR A 337 -20.05 16.16 1.53
N LYS A 338 -20.48 17.17 0.78
CA LYS A 338 -19.62 18.21 0.18
C LYS A 338 -19.40 19.40 1.11
N LYS A 339 -20.13 19.48 2.22
CA LYS A 339 -20.02 20.58 3.20
C LYS A 339 -18.90 20.32 4.18
N GLU A 340 -18.42 21.38 4.82
CA GLU A 340 -17.45 21.27 5.91
C GLU A 340 -18.07 20.57 7.13
N CYS A 341 -17.26 19.72 7.79
CA CYS A 341 -17.62 19.02 9.02
C CYS A 341 -16.47 19.14 10.03
N ASP A 342 -16.81 19.47 11.26
CA ASP A 342 -15.83 19.63 12.34
C ASP A 342 -15.32 18.31 12.90
N LEU A 343 -16.09 17.24 12.75
CA LEU A 343 -15.70 15.92 13.26
C LEU A 343 -14.44 15.42 12.55
N VAL A 344 -13.44 15.06 13.34
CA VAL A 344 -12.21 14.38 12.88
C VAL A 344 -12.00 13.16 13.75
N LEU A 345 -11.92 11.99 13.14
CA LEU A 345 -11.76 10.73 13.86
C LEU A 345 -10.33 10.20 13.72
N VAL A 346 -9.70 9.83 14.83
CA VAL A 346 -8.54 8.94 14.75
C VAL A 346 -8.99 7.62 14.17
N MET A 347 -8.26 7.12 13.16
CA MET A 347 -8.46 5.80 12.57
C MET A 347 -7.13 5.07 12.56
N THR A 348 -6.92 4.17 13.51
CA THR A 348 -5.69 3.37 13.57
C THR A 348 -6.03 1.89 13.66
N SER A 349 -5.16 1.03 13.11
CA SER A 349 -5.36 -0.42 13.15
C SER A 349 -5.60 -0.91 14.58
N ALA A 350 -6.60 -1.75 14.76
CA ALA A 350 -6.90 -2.35 16.06
C ALA A 350 -6.06 -3.60 16.26
N ASN A 351 -4.91 -3.42 16.88
CA ASN A 351 -3.97 -4.46 17.26
C ASN A 351 -3.09 -3.99 18.42
N ALA A 352 -2.56 -4.91 19.19
CA ALA A 352 -1.40 -4.63 20.01
C ALA A 352 -0.19 -4.33 19.10
N GLY A 353 0.78 -3.51 19.56
CA GLY A 353 1.90 -3.08 18.71
C GLY A 353 2.62 -4.25 18.05
N GLY A 354 2.68 -4.27 16.71
CA GLY A 354 3.34 -5.30 15.90
C GLY A 354 2.53 -6.57 15.65
N GLU A 355 1.36 -6.75 16.27
CA GLU A 355 0.46 -7.88 15.99
C GLU A 355 -0.34 -7.66 14.69
N PRO A 356 -0.86 -8.73 14.06
CA PRO A 356 -1.79 -8.60 12.94
C PRO A 356 -3.07 -7.87 13.33
N LEU A 357 -3.70 -7.24 12.37
CA LEU A 357 -4.99 -6.58 12.53
C LEU A 357 -6.06 -7.56 13.03
N VAL A 358 -6.83 -7.18 14.03
CA VAL A 358 -7.94 -8.01 14.59
C VAL A 358 -9.10 -8.04 13.61
N ILE A 359 -9.70 -9.24 13.39
CA ILE A 359 -10.83 -9.45 12.47
C ILE A 359 -12.04 -10.13 13.11
N GLY A 360 -11.84 -10.96 14.14
CA GLY A 360 -12.90 -11.68 14.84
C GLY A 360 -13.56 -10.84 15.94
N ASN A 361 -14.88 -11.02 16.16
CA ASN A 361 -15.62 -10.26 17.17
C ASN A 361 -15.14 -10.60 18.59
N ASP A 362 -15.03 -11.90 18.93
CA ASP A 362 -14.55 -12.34 20.23
C ASP A 362 -13.04 -12.08 20.40
N GLU A 363 -12.27 -12.23 19.32
CA GLU A 363 -10.86 -11.84 19.28
C GLU A 363 -10.68 -10.35 19.63
N ALA A 364 -11.58 -9.48 19.15
CA ALA A 364 -11.52 -8.05 19.44
C ALA A 364 -11.70 -7.75 20.94
N VAL A 365 -12.71 -8.34 21.55
CA VAL A 365 -12.96 -8.16 23.01
C VAL A 365 -11.76 -8.65 23.82
N GLN A 366 -11.17 -9.81 23.45
CA GLN A 366 -10.05 -10.39 24.19
C GLN A 366 -8.73 -9.62 23.98
N LYS A 367 -8.36 -9.30 22.72
CA LYS A 367 -7.06 -8.70 22.40
C LYS A 367 -6.99 -7.19 22.61
N LEU A 368 -8.14 -6.51 22.62
CA LEU A 368 -8.22 -5.06 22.82
C LEU A 368 -8.74 -4.69 24.20
N ASP A 369 -8.79 -5.67 25.12
CA ASP A 369 -9.06 -5.41 26.53
C ASP A 369 -8.06 -4.40 27.10
N GLY A 370 -8.53 -3.44 27.87
CA GLY A 370 -7.74 -2.32 28.38
C GLY A 370 -7.35 -1.26 27.33
N ILE A 371 -7.68 -1.47 26.01
CA ILE A 371 -7.44 -0.48 24.93
C ILE A 371 -8.75 0.19 24.53
N ALA A 372 -9.77 -0.58 24.15
CA ALA A 372 -11.07 -0.06 23.72
C ALA A 372 -12.07 0.00 24.91
N ASP A 373 -12.90 1.03 24.91
CA ASP A 373 -14.02 1.17 25.87
C ASP A 373 -15.32 0.59 25.31
N LEU A 374 -15.44 0.50 23.97
CA LEU A 374 -16.60 0.05 23.22
C LEU A 374 -16.18 -0.74 21.99
N PHE A 375 -17.07 -1.63 21.52
CA PHE A 375 -16.89 -2.40 20.31
C PHE A 375 -18.13 -2.28 19.42
N LEU A 376 -17.99 -1.69 18.23
CA LEU A 376 -18.98 -1.84 17.18
C LEU A 376 -18.59 -3.05 16.33
N THR A 377 -19.31 -4.14 16.52
CA THR A 377 -19.12 -5.40 15.81
C THR A 377 -20.17 -5.60 14.73
N HIS A 378 -19.99 -6.59 13.87
CA HIS A 378 -21.02 -7.06 12.94
C HIS A 378 -20.85 -8.55 12.65
N ASN A 379 -21.94 -9.20 12.20
CA ASN A 379 -22.00 -10.64 11.97
C ASN A 379 -21.56 -11.08 10.55
N ARG A 380 -21.04 -10.18 9.71
CA ARG A 380 -20.35 -10.56 8.47
C ARG A 380 -18.89 -10.86 8.76
N ASP A 381 -18.45 -12.08 8.50
CA ASP A 381 -17.06 -12.48 8.72
C ASP A 381 -16.10 -11.78 7.74
N ILE A 382 -14.94 -11.41 8.26
CA ILE A 382 -13.77 -11.00 7.49
C ILE A 382 -12.89 -12.25 7.35
N LEU A 383 -12.75 -12.75 6.12
CA LEU A 383 -11.97 -13.97 5.86
C LEU A 383 -10.48 -13.64 5.71
N ILE A 384 -10.18 -12.51 5.08
CA ILE A 384 -8.80 -12.06 4.85
C ILE A 384 -8.61 -10.72 5.52
N ARG A 385 -7.67 -10.69 6.50
CA ARG A 385 -7.28 -9.42 7.11
C ARG A 385 -6.51 -8.57 6.12
N CYS A 386 -6.87 -7.31 6.04
CA CYS A 386 -6.27 -6.38 5.09
C CYS A 386 -6.20 -4.98 5.73
N ASP A 387 -4.98 -4.53 6.02
CA ASP A 387 -4.72 -3.19 6.58
C ASP A 387 -4.97 -2.11 5.51
N ASP A 388 -5.11 -0.87 5.91
CA ASP A 388 -5.24 0.24 4.98
C ASP A 388 -3.94 0.49 4.21
N SER A 389 -4.06 0.77 2.91
CA SER A 389 -2.95 1.23 2.10
C SER A 389 -2.52 2.63 2.52
N VAL A 390 -1.22 2.91 2.44
CA VAL A 390 -0.65 4.20 2.81
C VAL A 390 0.16 4.74 1.66
N MET A 391 -0.10 6.00 1.33
CA MET A 391 0.64 6.79 0.34
C MET A 391 1.21 8.05 0.98
N GLN A 392 2.19 8.67 0.34
CA GLN A 392 2.64 10.01 0.70
C GLN A 392 2.51 10.96 -0.48
N GLN A 393 2.02 12.16 -0.20
CA GLN A 393 2.06 13.25 -1.14
C GLN A 393 3.49 13.75 -1.30
N ARG A 394 3.94 13.87 -2.55
CA ARG A 394 5.17 14.55 -2.96
C ARG A 394 4.80 15.81 -3.75
N ASP A 395 5.79 16.58 -4.20
CA ASP A 395 5.51 17.86 -4.88
C ASP A 395 4.65 17.68 -6.14
N GLN A 396 4.92 16.68 -6.95
CA GLN A 396 4.28 16.45 -8.25
C GLN A 396 3.49 15.16 -8.36
N ASP A 397 3.57 14.26 -7.37
CA ASP A 397 2.93 12.94 -7.40
C ASP A 397 2.61 12.39 -6.00
N VAL A 398 2.16 11.16 -5.95
CA VAL A 398 1.96 10.37 -4.72
C VAL A 398 2.72 9.05 -4.84
N GLN A 399 3.26 8.56 -3.73
CA GLN A 399 4.06 7.34 -3.68
C GLN A 399 3.47 6.38 -2.66
N LEU A 400 3.37 5.10 -3.00
CA LEU A 400 2.99 4.04 -2.07
C LEU A 400 4.08 3.82 -1.00
N ILE A 401 3.64 3.76 0.26
CA ILE A 401 4.44 3.34 1.43
C ILE A 401 4.06 1.94 1.86
N ARG A 402 2.76 1.62 1.76
CA ARG A 402 2.17 0.32 2.08
C ARG A 402 1.11 -0.02 1.04
N ARG A 403 1.19 -1.22 0.46
CA ARG A 403 0.21 -1.76 -0.48
C ARG A 403 -0.63 -2.82 0.22
N ALA A 404 -1.93 -2.55 0.38
CA ALA A 404 -2.88 -3.42 1.08
C ALA A 404 -4.31 -3.21 0.53
N ARG A 405 -5.31 -2.87 1.36
CA ARG A 405 -6.70 -2.69 0.98
C ARG A 405 -6.85 -1.75 -0.23
N GLY A 406 -7.69 -2.13 -1.17
CA GLY A 406 -7.97 -1.41 -2.40
C GLY A 406 -6.96 -1.66 -3.52
N PHE A 407 -5.75 -2.13 -3.19
CA PHE A 407 -4.71 -2.47 -4.17
C PHE A 407 -4.46 -3.97 -4.28
N THR A 408 -4.65 -4.73 -3.21
CA THR A 408 -4.50 -6.18 -3.19
C THR A 408 -5.87 -6.85 -3.43
N PRO A 409 -5.94 -7.92 -4.26
CA PRO A 409 -4.88 -8.65 -4.96
C PRO A 409 -4.67 -8.25 -6.44
N VAL A 410 -4.87 -6.97 -6.79
CA VAL A 410 -4.68 -6.53 -8.19
C VAL A 410 -3.26 -6.86 -8.66
N ALA A 411 -3.15 -7.51 -9.81
CA ALA A 411 -1.87 -7.93 -10.34
C ALA A 411 -0.99 -6.76 -10.80
N VAL A 412 0.31 -6.93 -10.67
CA VAL A 412 1.32 -6.15 -11.39
C VAL A 412 1.64 -6.93 -12.67
N ARG A 413 1.50 -6.29 -13.84
CA ARG A 413 1.84 -6.91 -15.11
C ARG A 413 3.35 -6.89 -15.32
N LEU A 414 3.88 -8.06 -15.62
CA LEU A 414 5.29 -8.26 -15.91
C LEU A 414 5.56 -8.09 -17.43
N PRO A 415 6.80 -7.74 -17.83
CA PRO A 415 7.19 -7.60 -19.24
C PRO A 415 6.96 -8.87 -20.06
N TYR A 416 7.13 -10.02 -19.44
CA TYR A 416 6.89 -11.35 -20.03
C TYR A 416 6.50 -12.36 -18.95
N GLY A 417 5.85 -13.42 -19.37
CA GLY A 417 5.48 -14.54 -18.51
C GLY A 417 6.57 -15.59 -18.42
N GLY A 418 6.36 -16.53 -17.49
CA GLY A 418 7.22 -17.68 -17.27
C GLY A 418 6.54 -18.75 -16.42
N PRO A 419 7.30 -19.72 -15.91
CA PRO A 419 6.79 -20.67 -14.93
C PRO A 419 6.36 -19.94 -13.66
N SER A 420 5.41 -20.53 -12.92
CA SER A 420 4.93 -19.93 -11.67
C SER A 420 6.01 -19.91 -10.61
N VAL A 421 6.16 -18.76 -9.96
CA VAL A 421 7.08 -18.49 -8.87
C VAL A 421 6.29 -18.07 -7.64
N ILE A 422 6.66 -18.54 -6.45
CA ILE A 422 6.27 -17.98 -5.17
C ILE A 422 7.50 -17.34 -4.54
N ALA A 423 7.42 -16.05 -4.20
CA ALA A 423 8.45 -15.32 -3.48
C ALA A 423 7.93 -14.96 -2.09
N THR A 424 8.66 -15.36 -1.05
CA THR A 424 8.21 -15.24 0.35
C THR A 424 8.53 -13.91 1.00
N GLY A 425 9.29 -13.04 0.32
CA GLY A 425 9.60 -11.69 0.76
C GLY A 425 10.64 -11.59 1.88
N PRO A 426 10.85 -10.40 2.43
CA PRO A 426 11.84 -10.09 3.46
C PRO A 426 11.33 -10.35 4.87
N TRP A 427 12.07 -9.88 5.88
CA TRP A 427 11.68 -9.94 7.28
C TRP A 427 10.74 -8.83 7.70
N LEU A 428 11.08 -7.55 7.37
CA LEU A 428 10.30 -6.37 7.74
C LEU A 428 9.27 -6.03 6.66
N LYS A 429 8.13 -5.44 7.05
CA LYS A 429 7.04 -5.02 6.11
C LYS A 429 6.70 -6.08 5.07
N ASN A 430 6.80 -7.34 5.46
CA ASN A 430 6.70 -8.48 4.57
C ASN A 430 5.44 -8.45 3.70
N THR A 431 5.62 -8.89 2.47
CA THR A 431 4.61 -9.33 1.50
C THR A 431 5.15 -10.58 0.80
N ALA A 432 4.28 -11.46 0.33
CA ALA A 432 4.66 -12.49 -0.63
C ALA A 432 4.17 -12.13 -2.03
N CYS A 433 4.81 -12.68 -3.05
CA CYS A 433 4.44 -12.50 -4.46
C CYS A 433 4.29 -13.85 -5.15
N LEU A 434 3.19 -14.05 -5.86
CA LEU A 434 2.90 -15.24 -6.64
C LEU A 434 2.75 -14.87 -8.11
N THR A 435 3.34 -15.63 -9.03
CA THR A 435 3.24 -15.34 -10.46
C THR A 435 2.43 -16.41 -11.20
N LYS A 436 1.62 -15.95 -12.17
CA LYS A 436 0.88 -16.79 -13.12
C LYS A 436 0.92 -16.14 -14.50
N GLY A 437 1.61 -16.77 -15.46
CA GLY A 437 1.88 -16.13 -16.76
C GLY A 437 2.67 -14.83 -16.58
N ASP A 438 2.18 -13.74 -17.14
CA ASP A 438 2.76 -12.38 -17.05
C ASP A 438 2.14 -11.52 -15.92
N HIS A 439 1.49 -12.14 -14.95
CA HIS A 439 0.85 -11.48 -13.81
C HIS A 439 1.55 -11.83 -12.51
N ALA A 440 1.87 -10.82 -11.70
CA ALA A 440 2.40 -10.96 -10.35
C ALA A 440 1.37 -10.48 -9.32
N PHE A 441 0.96 -11.37 -8.41
CA PHE A 441 -0.02 -11.11 -7.36
C PHE A 441 0.71 -10.97 -6.02
N LEU A 442 0.69 -9.77 -5.46
CA LEU A 442 1.24 -9.54 -4.13
C LEU A 442 0.15 -9.77 -3.08
N THR A 443 0.53 -10.39 -1.96
CA THR A 443 -0.33 -10.42 -0.76
C THR A 443 -0.58 -9.01 -0.25
N GLN A 444 -1.56 -8.86 0.63
CA GLN A 444 -1.63 -7.67 1.47
C GLN A 444 -0.37 -7.56 2.35
N HIS A 445 -0.11 -6.34 2.85
CA HIS A 445 0.94 -6.13 3.83
C HIS A 445 0.73 -7.04 5.06
N ILE A 446 1.72 -7.86 5.36
CA ILE A 446 1.73 -8.80 6.49
C ILE A 446 2.29 -8.11 7.74
N GLY A 447 3.32 -7.30 7.57
CA GLY A 447 4.10 -6.69 8.64
C GLY A 447 5.39 -7.44 8.94
N ASP A 448 5.98 -7.18 10.10
CA ASP A 448 7.26 -7.75 10.49
C ASP A 448 7.10 -9.20 10.96
N THR A 449 7.90 -10.11 10.43
CA THR A 449 7.83 -11.55 10.74
C THR A 449 8.65 -11.94 11.98
N ASP A 450 8.81 -11.00 12.91
CA ASP A 450 9.38 -11.20 14.25
C ASP A 450 8.39 -11.83 15.25
N ARG A 451 7.11 -11.98 14.86
CA ARG A 451 6.05 -12.54 15.70
C ARG A 451 5.40 -13.76 15.06
N VAL A 452 5.15 -14.77 15.86
CA VAL A 452 4.49 -16.02 15.42
C VAL A 452 3.14 -15.76 14.75
N SER A 453 2.41 -14.75 15.20
CA SER A 453 1.12 -14.34 14.60
C SER A 453 1.26 -13.82 13.19
N ASN A 454 2.29 -13.02 12.90
CA ASN A 454 2.62 -12.54 11.54
C ASN A 454 3.14 -13.68 10.66
N CYS A 455 3.99 -14.55 11.20
CA CYS A 455 4.46 -15.75 10.51
C CYS A 455 3.29 -16.62 10.02
N ARG A 456 2.34 -16.91 10.90
CA ARG A 456 1.11 -17.66 10.53
C ARG A 456 0.26 -16.90 9.51
N THR A 457 0.22 -15.58 9.59
CA THR A 457 -0.52 -14.75 8.63
C THR A 457 0.12 -14.82 7.25
N LEU A 458 1.45 -14.79 7.16
CA LEU A 458 2.19 -14.95 5.91
C LEU A 458 1.89 -16.31 5.27
N ALA A 459 2.08 -17.40 6.01
CA ALA A 459 1.84 -18.77 5.51
C ALA A 459 0.41 -18.93 4.97
N ARG A 460 -0.60 -18.46 5.73
CA ARG A 460 -2.01 -18.51 5.30
C ARG A 460 -2.27 -17.64 4.06
N ALA A 461 -1.65 -16.46 3.96
CA ALA A 461 -1.84 -15.58 2.80
C ALA A 461 -1.26 -16.21 1.52
N VAL A 462 -0.09 -16.84 1.61
CA VAL A 462 0.52 -17.59 0.49
C VAL A 462 -0.35 -18.77 0.08
N GLU A 463 -0.80 -19.60 1.04
CA GLU A 463 -1.67 -20.74 0.78
C GLU A 463 -2.98 -20.30 0.12
N HIS A 464 -3.66 -19.30 0.69
CA HIS A 464 -4.91 -18.78 0.17
C HIS A 464 -4.80 -18.24 -1.26
N LEU A 465 -3.76 -17.45 -1.57
CA LEU A 465 -3.56 -16.95 -2.94
C LEU A 465 -3.16 -18.07 -3.91
N SER A 466 -2.39 -19.08 -3.43
CA SER A 466 -2.07 -20.27 -4.26
C SER A 466 -3.32 -21.04 -4.63
N GLU A 467 -4.23 -21.27 -3.67
CA GLU A 467 -5.51 -21.93 -3.91
C GLU A 467 -6.42 -21.12 -4.82
N ILE A 468 -6.60 -19.83 -4.52
CA ILE A 468 -7.48 -18.93 -5.30
C ILE A 468 -7.05 -18.85 -6.76
N PHE A 469 -5.76 -18.67 -7.02
CA PHE A 469 -5.26 -18.54 -8.38
C PHE A 469 -4.83 -19.87 -9.00
N GLU A 470 -5.03 -21.01 -8.31
CA GLU A 470 -4.62 -22.33 -8.76
C GLU A 470 -3.14 -22.33 -9.21
N ILE A 471 -2.25 -21.81 -8.33
CA ILE A 471 -0.84 -21.69 -8.60
C ILE A 471 -0.10 -22.88 -8.00
N THR A 472 0.51 -23.68 -8.86
CA THR A 472 1.53 -24.68 -8.48
C THR A 472 2.90 -24.13 -8.89
N PRO A 473 3.75 -23.72 -7.96
CA PRO A 473 5.02 -23.11 -8.27
C PRO A 473 6.02 -24.15 -8.82
N LYS A 474 6.90 -23.72 -9.71
CA LYS A 474 8.12 -24.46 -10.09
C LYS A 474 9.35 -23.90 -9.41
N TYR A 475 9.27 -22.68 -8.93
CA TYR A 475 10.36 -21.98 -8.25
C TYR A 475 9.82 -21.30 -6.99
N ILE A 476 10.60 -21.36 -5.92
CA ILE A 476 10.35 -20.62 -4.67
C ILE A 476 11.52 -19.66 -4.47
N ALA A 477 11.24 -18.37 -4.39
CA ALA A 477 12.25 -17.34 -4.15
C ALA A 477 12.20 -16.84 -2.70
N CYS A 478 13.35 -16.58 -2.09
CA CYS A 478 13.48 -16.05 -0.74
C CYS A 478 14.64 -15.06 -0.64
N ASP A 479 14.80 -14.43 0.54
CA ASP A 479 15.97 -13.61 0.85
C ASP A 479 17.22 -14.49 1.07
N LEU A 480 18.41 -13.88 0.96
CA LEU A 480 19.67 -14.57 1.30
C LEU A 480 19.83 -14.86 2.81
N HIS A 481 19.10 -14.13 3.66
CA HIS A 481 19.27 -14.25 5.10
C HIS A 481 18.68 -15.57 5.61
N PRO A 482 19.50 -16.49 6.18
CA PRO A 482 19.04 -17.84 6.53
C PRO A 482 18.07 -17.85 7.72
N ASP A 483 18.18 -16.88 8.63
CA ASP A 483 17.39 -16.86 9.88
C ASP A 483 16.04 -16.17 9.74
N PHE A 484 15.65 -15.72 8.54
CA PHE A 484 14.31 -15.14 8.35
C PHE A 484 13.25 -16.24 8.30
N TYR A 485 12.14 -16.01 8.99
CA TYR A 485 11.00 -16.93 8.88
C TYR A 485 10.53 -17.09 7.43
N SER A 486 10.59 -16.02 6.63
CA SER A 486 10.25 -16.08 5.20
C SER A 486 11.15 -17.03 4.41
N THR A 487 12.43 -17.18 4.81
CA THR A 487 13.36 -18.15 4.23
C THR A 487 13.00 -19.57 4.63
N SER A 488 12.73 -19.82 5.92
CA SER A 488 12.27 -21.14 6.39
C SER A 488 10.95 -21.55 5.73
N LEU A 489 10.00 -20.62 5.58
CA LEU A 489 8.74 -20.87 4.85
C LEU A 489 9.01 -21.22 3.37
N ALA A 490 10.00 -20.56 2.74
CA ALA A 490 10.36 -20.87 1.36
C ALA A 490 10.91 -22.30 1.22
N GLU A 491 11.74 -22.75 2.16
CA GLU A 491 12.24 -24.12 2.23
C GLU A 491 11.09 -25.13 2.37
N GLU A 492 10.15 -24.89 3.31
CA GLU A 492 8.97 -25.74 3.49
C GLU A 492 8.10 -25.81 2.21
N LEU A 493 7.92 -24.67 1.51
CA LEU A 493 7.15 -24.63 0.26
C LEU A 493 7.89 -25.32 -0.89
N ALA A 494 9.21 -25.21 -0.97
CA ALA A 494 10.02 -25.90 -1.97
C ALA A 494 9.87 -27.42 -1.83
N ASP A 495 9.97 -27.93 -0.61
CA ASP A 495 9.75 -29.35 -0.32
C ASP A 495 8.29 -29.78 -0.63
N LYS A 496 7.31 -28.98 -0.22
CA LYS A 496 5.87 -29.27 -0.43
C LYS A 496 5.50 -29.41 -1.90
N TYR A 497 6.07 -28.58 -2.76
CA TYR A 497 5.72 -28.50 -4.19
C TYR A 497 6.74 -29.18 -5.12
N ASP A 498 7.80 -29.76 -4.60
CA ASP A 498 8.95 -30.25 -5.39
C ASP A 498 9.47 -29.16 -6.34
N ALA A 499 9.68 -27.97 -5.78
CA ALA A 499 10.04 -26.76 -6.51
C ALA A 499 11.49 -26.35 -6.21
N GLU A 500 12.15 -25.70 -7.18
CA GLU A 500 13.52 -25.22 -7.01
C GLU A 500 13.55 -23.98 -6.09
N LEU A 501 14.37 -24.03 -5.02
CA LEU A 501 14.60 -22.91 -4.12
C LEU A 501 15.65 -21.95 -4.70
N VAL A 502 15.31 -20.66 -4.82
CA VAL A 502 16.18 -19.63 -5.39
C VAL A 502 16.39 -18.49 -4.39
N PRO A 503 17.51 -18.46 -3.66
CA PRO A 503 17.87 -17.30 -2.83
C PRO A 503 18.20 -16.08 -3.70
N VAL A 504 17.68 -14.92 -3.31
CA VAL A 504 17.85 -13.64 -4.02
C VAL A 504 18.42 -12.60 -3.07
N GLN A 505 19.49 -11.92 -3.49
CA GLN A 505 20.10 -10.87 -2.68
C GLN A 505 19.12 -9.70 -2.52
N HIS A 506 18.99 -9.18 -1.31
CA HIS A 506 18.00 -8.20 -0.87
C HIS A 506 17.96 -6.93 -1.75
N HIS A 507 19.11 -6.29 -1.96
CA HIS A 507 19.20 -5.05 -2.75
C HIS A 507 19.03 -5.29 -4.25
N HIS A 508 19.41 -6.47 -4.75
CA HIS A 508 19.07 -6.92 -6.10
C HIS A 508 17.53 -6.99 -6.26
N ALA A 509 16.84 -7.60 -5.28
CA ALA A 509 15.39 -7.68 -5.30
C ALA A 509 14.73 -6.27 -5.26
N HIS A 510 15.25 -5.34 -4.48
CA HIS A 510 14.76 -3.95 -4.47
C HIS A 510 14.80 -3.30 -5.87
N ILE A 511 15.91 -3.45 -6.59
CA ILE A 511 16.05 -2.88 -7.94
C ILE A 511 15.18 -3.64 -8.95
N ALA A 512 15.16 -4.99 -8.86
CA ALA A 512 14.34 -5.82 -9.73
C ALA A 512 12.84 -5.54 -9.59
N ALA A 513 12.35 -5.14 -8.41
CA ALA A 513 10.96 -4.74 -8.21
C ALA A 513 10.59 -3.50 -9.05
N VAL A 514 11.47 -2.51 -9.11
CA VAL A 514 11.29 -1.32 -9.97
C VAL A 514 11.37 -1.72 -11.44
N MET A 515 12.30 -2.61 -11.82
CA MET A 515 12.39 -3.11 -13.19
C MET A 515 11.10 -3.81 -13.62
N ALA A 516 10.55 -4.69 -12.77
CA ALA A 516 9.29 -5.39 -13.02
C ALA A 516 8.12 -4.43 -13.27
N GLU A 517 7.99 -3.43 -12.42
CA GLU A 517 6.90 -2.45 -12.48
C GLU A 517 6.92 -1.62 -13.76
N HIS A 518 8.12 -1.25 -14.22
CA HIS A 518 8.34 -0.39 -15.40
C HIS A 518 8.62 -1.16 -16.69
N GLY A 519 8.56 -2.47 -16.66
CA GLY A 519 8.77 -3.29 -17.84
C GLY A 519 10.20 -3.28 -18.37
N LEU A 520 11.20 -3.08 -17.49
CA LEU A 520 12.62 -3.04 -17.87
C LEU A 520 13.20 -4.45 -17.87
N SER A 521 13.81 -4.83 -18.98
CA SER A 521 14.49 -6.11 -19.16
C SER A 521 15.95 -5.98 -19.64
N GLU A 522 16.41 -4.76 -19.86
CA GLU A 522 17.79 -4.42 -20.19
C GLU A 522 18.60 -4.02 -18.94
N PRO A 523 19.95 -3.96 -19.04
CA PRO A 523 20.80 -3.53 -17.93
C PRO A 523 20.43 -2.15 -17.38
N VAL A 524 20.39 -2.02 -16.06
CA VAL A 524 20.12 -0.76 -15.34
C VAL A 524 21.17 -0.50 -14.27
N LEU A 525 21.36 0.76 -13.91
CA LEU A 525 22.02 1.13 -12.66
C LEU A 525 20.98 1.18 -11.53
N GLY A 526 21.22 0.45 -10.47
CA GLY A 526 20.36 0.43 -9.30
C GLY A 526 21.01 1.15 -8.13
N LEU A 527 20.41 2.24 -7.66
CA LEU A 527 20.78 2.87 -6.40
C LEU A 527 19.85 2.34 -5.31
N ALA A 528 20.31 1.33 -4.57
CA ALA A 528 19.58 0.69 -3.49
C ALA A 528 19.94 1.34 -2.15
N LEU A 529 19.02 2.16 -1.62
CA LEU A 529 19.20 2.97 -0.43
C LEU A 529 18.30 2.46 0.69
N ASP A 530 18.86 1.66 1.59
CA ASP A 530 18.05 0.90 2.55
C ASP A 530 18.59 0.92 3.98
N GLY A 531 17.77 0.34 4.88
CA GLY A 531 18.07 0.13 6.29
C GLY A 531 19.16 -0.90 6.50
N VAL A 532 18.95 -2.13 6.02
CA VAL A 532 19.92 -3.21 6.05
C VAL A 532 19.41 -4.40 5.24
N GLY A 533 20.31 -5.05 4.49
CA GLY A 533 20.13 -6.36 3.87
C GLY A 533 21.43 -7.14 3.88
N LEU A 534 21.35 -8.46 3.86
CA LEU A 534 22.53 -9.32 3.85
C LEU A 534 23.25 -9.23 2.50
N GLY A 535 24.52 -8.82 2.53
CA GLY A 535 25.39 -8.80 1.35
C GLY A 535 25.90 -10.19 0.99
N THR A 536 26.38 -10.34 -0.24
CA THR A 536 27.04 -11.60 -0.71
C THR A 536 28.37 -11.86 -0.02
N ASP A 537 28.91 -10.87 0.68
CA ASP A 537 30.11 -10.93 1.51
C ASP A 537 29.78 -11.16 3.01
N ASN A 538 28.54 -11.53 3.33
CA ASN A 538 28.00 -11.68 4.68
C ASN A 538 28.10 -10.41 5.55
N LYS A 539 28.17 -9.23 4.92
CA LYS A 539 28.14 -7.94 5.62
C LYS A 539 26.77 -7.25 5.47
N PRO A 540 26.39 -6.40 6.43
CA PRO A 540 25.16 -5.61 6.33
C PRO A 540 25.33 -4.48 5.32
N TRP A 541 24.66 -4.58 4.19
CA TRP A 541 24.57 -3.57 3.13
C TRP A 541 23.39 -2.64 3.32
N GLY A 542 23.33 -1.52 2.53
CA GLY A 542 22.16 -0.62 2.50
C GLY A 542 22.41 0.76 1.85
N GLY A 543 23.58 1.00 1.26
CA GLY A 543 23.87 2.20 0.49
C GLY A 543 24.62 1.85 -0.79
N GLU A 544 23.98 1.10 -1.70
CA GLU A 544 24.63 0.34 -2.75
C GLU A 544 24.34 0.92 -4.14
N LEU A 545 25.34 0.96 -4.99
CA LEU A 545 25.18 1.19 -6.43
C LEU A 545 25.49 -0.13 -7.16
N LEU A 546 24.45 -0.68 -7.77
CA LEU A 546 24.45 -1.97 -8.45
C LEU A 546 24.30 -1.77 -9.96
N LYS A 547 24.93 -2.63 -10.74
CA LYS A 547 24.56 -2.91 -12.13
C LYS A 547 23.71 -4.15 -12.12
N VAL A 548 22.47 -4.06 -12.57
CA VAL A 548 21.53 -5.17 -12.62
C VAL A 548 21.25 -5.53 -14.08
N THR A 549 21.39 -6.81 -14.38
CA THR A 549 21.15 -7.39 -15.71
C THR A 549 20.18 -8.58 -15.59
N PRO A 550 19.66 -9.12 -16.69
CA PRO A 550 18.83 -10.33 -16.63
C PRO A 550 19.52 -11.53 -15.97
N GLU A 551 20.84 -11.66 -16.11
CA GLU A 551 21.64 -12.77 -15.60
C GLU A 551 21.94 -12.64 -14.10
N GLY A 552 21.93 -11.39 -13.57
CA GLY A 552 22.26 -11.14 -12.18
C GLY A 552 22.59 -9.68 -11.86
N PHE A 553 23.51 -9.49 -10.92
CA PHE A 553 23.92 -8.14 -10.54
C PHE A 553 25.42 -8.08 -10.22
N GLU A 554 25.99 -6.87 -10.34
CA GLU A 554 27.34 -6.53 -9.91
C GLU A 554 27.28 -5.34 -8.95
N ARG A 555 28.00 -5.43 -7.82
CA ARG A 555 28.17 -4.32 -6.87
C ARG A 555 29.27 -3.38 -7.37
N LEU A 556 28.90 -2.25 -7.93
CA LEU A 556 29.84 -1.27 -8.51
C LEU A 556 30.43 -0.31 -7.46
N SER A 557 29.65 0.04 -6.43
CA SER A 557 30.06 0.92 -5.36
C SER A 557 29.11 0.87 -4.17
N SER A 558 29.51 1.48 -3.07
CA SER A 558 28.67 1.74 -1.88
C SER A 558 29.07 3.05 -1.22
N ILE A 559 28.41 3.46 -0.16
CA ILE A 559 28.99 4.41 0.81
C ILE A 559 30.14 3.73 1.55
N ALA A 560 31.07 4.51 2.10
CA ALA A 560 32.14 3.97 2.93
C ALA A 560 31.56 3.34 4.20
N PRO A 561 32.09 2.16 4.62
CA PRO A 561 31.56 1.47 5.79
C PRO A 561 31.75 2.30 7.07
N ILE A 562 30.73 2.22 7.94
CA ILE A 562 30.74 2.81 9.29
C ILE A 562 30.53 1.71 10.33
N LYS A 563 31.11 1.89 11.53
CA LYS A 563 30.97 0.89 12.59
C LYS A 563 29.61 0.95 13.27
N MET A 564 29.04 -0.22 13.52
CA MET A 564 27.69 -0.44 14.05
C MET A 564 27.76 -1.16 15.43
N PRO A 565 28.06 -0.45 16.53
CA PRO A 565 28.27 -1.07 17.85
C PRO A 565 26.94 -1.55 18.46
N GLY A 566 26.82 -2.87 18.63
CA GLY A 566 25.63 -3.54 19.11
C GLY A 566 24.68 -4.01 17.99
N ALA A 567 25.18 -4.06 16.73
CA ALA A 567 24.47 -4.61 15.57
C ALA A 567 23.05 -4.05 15.42
N ASP A 568 22.01 -4.88 15.34
CA ASP A 568 20.62 -4.48 15.08
C ASP A 568 20.06 -3.45 16.07
N LYS A 569 20.62 -3.36 17.29
CA LYS A 569 20.22 -2.34 18.26
C LYS A 569 20.45 -0.92 17.75
N CYS A 570 21.38 -0.72 16.82
CA CYS A 570 21.66 0.59 16.23
C CYS A 570 20.46 1.15 15.44
N ALA A 571 19.58 0.30 14.90
CA ALA A 571 18.37 0.73 14.22
C ALA A 571 17.36 1.43 15.15
N ARG A 572 17.35 1.08 16.44
CA ARG A 572 16.50 1.70 17.44
C ARG A 572 17.25 2.72 18.30
N GLU A 573 18.54 2.51 18.52
CA GLU A 573 19.39 3.31 19.39
C GLU A 573 20.47 4.02 18.56
N GLY A 574 20.07 5.02 17.75
CA GLY A 574 20.96 5.78 16.85
C GLY A 574 22.13 6.46 17.58
N TRP A 575 21.97 6.71 18.89
CA TRP A 575 23.04 7.21 19.74
C TRP A 575 24.28 6.32 19.76
N ARG A 576 24.15 5.00 19.52
CA ARG A 576 25.28 4.06 19.45
C ARG A 576 26.24 4.42 18.33
N MET A 577 25.67 4.69 17.14
CA MET A 577 26.45 5.13 15.98
C MET A 577 27.11 6.49 16.25
N ALA A 578 26.36 7.45 16.78
CA ALA A 578 26.88 8.78 17.13
C ALA A 578 28.02 8.71 18.15
N ALA A 579 27.85 7.93 19.22
CA ALA A 579 28.86 7.73 20.24
C ALA A 579 30.17 7.15 19.67
N LYS A 580 30.03 6.14 18.76
CA LYS A 580 31.17 5.53 18.11
C LYS A 580 31.93 6.50 17.20
N ILE A 581 31.20 7.27 16.39
CA ILE A 581 31.78 8.28 15.50
C ILE A 581 32.51 9.36 16.33
N PHE A 582 31.90 9.87 17.42
CA PHE A 582 32.54 10.87 18.28
C PHE A 582 33.82 10.33 18.95
N ALA A 583 33.78 9.10 19.49
CA ALA A 583 34.89 8.48 20.15
C ALA A 583 36.11 8.26 19.22
N GLU A 584 35.87 7.72 18.02
CA GLU A 584 36.91 7.43 17.02
C GLU A 584 37.57 8.71 16.48
N ASN A 585 36.86 9.84 16.54
CA ASN A 585 37.37 11.13 16.06
C ASN A 585 37.78 12.09 17.18
N GLY A 586 37.95 11.60 18.42
CA GLY A 586 38.45 12.39 19.55
C GLY A 586 37.52 13.53 20.00
N LYS A 587 36.20 13.46 19.65
CA LYS A 587 35.22 14.52 20.01
C LYS A 587 34.68 14.28 21.44
N THR A 588 35.53 14.43 22.44
CA THR A 588 35.22 14.12 23.83
C THR A 588 34.06 14.95 24.39
N ASP A 589 34.02 16.26 24.11
CA ASP A 589 32.94 17.12 24.59
C ASP A 589 31.56 16.75 24.01
N ALA A 590 31.53 16.41 22.71
CA ALA A 590 30.31 15.93 22.05
C ALA A 590 29.84 14.59 22.61
N LEU A 591 30.78 13.68 22.92
CA LEU A 591 30.50 12.40 23.55
C LEU A 591 29.96 12.59 24.98
N GLU A 592 30.51 13.47 25.75
CA GLU A 592 30.05 13.83 27.12
C GLU A 592 28.64 14.44 27.08
N LYS A 593 28.36 15.32 26.11
CA LYS A 593 27.04 15.90 25.91
C LYS A 593 26.03 14.78 25.54
N LEU A 594 26.35 13.95 24.57
CA LEU A 594 25.51 12.82 24.18
C LEU A 594 25.23 11.88 25.37
N ALA A 595 26.24 11.61 26.22
CA ALA A 595 26.10 10.79 27.40
C ALA A 595 25.08 11.35 28.41
N LYS A 596 25.02 12.68 28.57
CA LYS A 596 24.03 13.37 29.41
C LYS A 596 22.64 13.29 28.80
N ASP A 597 22.52 13.55 27.50
CA ASP A 597 21.22 13.55 26.79
C ASP A 597 20.56 12.15 26.76
N VAL A 598 21.34 11.11 26.53
CA VAL A 598 20.85 9.72 26.43
C VAL A 598 20.70 9.07 27.82
N ASN A 599 21.50 9.46 28.81
CA ASN A 599 21.52 8.90 30.16
C ASN A 599 21.62 7.36 30.22
N LYS A 600 22.51 6.76 29.40
CA LYS A 600 22.79 5.31 29.37
C LYS A 600 24.16 5.00 29.96
N PRO A 601 24.26 4.26 31.07
CA PRO A 601 25.56 3.90 31.68
C PRO A 601 26.53 3.17 30.74
N SER A 602 25.98 2.40 29.79
CA SER A 602 26.75 1.60 28.82
C SER A 602 27.34 2.43 27.67
N LEU A 603 27.01 3.73 27.53
CA LEU A 603 27.37 4.51 26.34
C LEU A 603 28.88 4.53 26.10
N ARG A 604 29.69 4.81 27.16
CA ARG A 604 31.15 4.86 27.01
C ARG A 604 31.79 3.51 26.65
N LEU A 605 31.26 2.40 27.20
CA LEU A 605 31.71 1.05 26.86
C LEU A 605 31.41 0.72 25.40
N ILE A 606 30.19 1.09 24.92
CA ILE A 606 29.76 0.87 23.53
C ILE A 606 30.59 1.73 22.58
N ALA A 607 30.85 3.00 22.91
CA ALA A 607 31.73 3.89 22.14
C ALA A 607 33.16 3.34 22.00
N ALA A 608 33.68 2.67 23.05
CA ALA A 608 35.01 2.05 23.07
C ALA A 608 35.08 0.69 22.36
N GLN A 609 33.96 0.08 21.92
CA GLN A 609 33.94 -1.24 21.26
C GLN A 609 34.79 -1.24 19.98
N ALA A 610 35.97 -1.89 20.04
CA ALA A 610 36.91 -1.91 18.91
C ALA A 610 36.39 -2.79 17.73
N ASN A 611 35.82 -3.95 18.03
CA ASN A 611 35.37 -4.96 17.05
C ASN A 611 33.87 -4.82 16.71
N ALA A 612 33.35 -3.59 16.57
CA ALA A 612 32.00 -3.38 16.09
C ALA A 612 31.89 -3.79 14.61
N PRO A 613 30.82 -4.49 14.19
CA PRO A 613 30.61 -4.80 12.79
C PRO A 613 30.52 -3.54 11.94
N GLU A 614 30.98 -3.62 10.71
CA GLU A 614 30.88 -2.53 9.73
C GLU A 614 29.67 -2.69 8.85
N THR A 615 29.08 -1.56 8.44
CA THR A 615 27.91 -1.53 7.56
C THR A 615 28.02 -0.41 6.53
N THR A 616 27.50 -0.65 5.33
CA THR A 616 27.27 0.38 4.29
C THR A 616 25.82 0.90 4.30
N SER A 617 25.08 0.62 5.36
CA SER A 617 23.67 1.02 5.52
C SER A 617 23.48 2.53 5.51
N LEU A 618 22.68 3.01 4.54
CA LEU A 618 22.28 4.42 4.51
C LEU A 618 21.30 4.74 5.66
N GLY A 619 20.42 3.81 6.01
CA GLY A 619 19.53 3.98 7.17
C GLY A 619 20.29 4.23 8.46
N ARG A 620 21.38 3.48 8.70
CA ARG A 620 22.25 3.69 9.88
C ARG A 620 22.98 5.02 9.85
N LEU A 621 23.33 5.51 8.65
CA LEU A 621 23.89 6.85 8.50
C LEU A 621 22.87 7.95 8.88
N PHE A 622 21.60 7.78 8.50
CA PHE A 622 20.52 8.68 8.92
C PHE A 622 20.27 8.63 10.43
N ASP A 623 20.32 7.45 11.06
CA ASP A 623 20.18 7.31 12.52
C ASP A 623 21.32 7.99 13.26
N ALA A 624 22.56 7.84 12.75
CA ALA A 624 23.71 8.55 13.28
C ALA A 624 23.53 10.07 13.17
N ALA A 625 23.16 10.58 11.98
CA ALA A 625 22.92 12.01 11.73
C ALA A 625 21.84 12.57 12.68
N ALA A 626 20.70 11.90 12.78
CA ALA A 626 19.59 12.32 13.66
C ALA A 626 20.04 12.41 15.13
N SER A 627 20.86 11.47 15.59
CA SER A 627 21.38 11.47 16.95
C SER A 627 22.47 12.53 17.17
N MET A 628 23.42 12.67 16.23
CA MET A 628 24.50 13.67 16.32
C MET A 628 23.95 15.11 16.29
N PHE A 629 22.86 15.33 15.56
CA PHE A 629 22.20 16.64 15.53
C PHE A 629 21.25 16.89 16.72
N GLY A 630 21.05 15.89 17.60
CA GLY A 630 20.14 16.01 18.75
C GLY A 630 18.65 16.03 18.37
N ILE A 631 18.28 15.40 17.24
CA ILE A 631 16.90 15.31 16.74
C ILE A 631 16.22 14.06 17.28
N CYS A 632 16.90 12.90 17.22
CA CYS A 632 16.38 11.63 17.71
C CYS A 632 17.52 10.71 18.12
N HIS A 633 17.60 10.36 19.41
CA HIS A 633 18.60 9.43 19.93
C HIS A 633 18.12 7.99 19.98
N ILE A 634 16.83 7.81 20.25
CA ILE A 634 16.18 6.49 20.41
C ILE A 634 14.86 6.52 19.65
N SER A 635 14.69 5.59 18.73
CA SER A 635 13.46 5.42 17.94
C SER A 635 12.48 4.52 18.65
N SER A 636 11.25 4.97 18.83
CA SER A 636 10.14 4.19 19.40
C SER A 636 9.42 3.32 18.37
N TYR A 637 9.65 3.60 17.09
CA TYR A 637 9.17 2.81 15.95
C TYR A 637 10.21 2.84 14.82
N GLU A 638 10.12 1.91 13.91
CA GLU A 638 11.04 1.78 12.77
C GLU A 638 10.99 3.02 11.87
N GLY A 639 12.15 3.57 11.53
CA GLY A 639 12.30 4.75 10.68
C GLY A 639 11.97 6.09 11.35
N GLU A 640 11.75 6.15 12.67
CA GLU A 640 11.45 7.42 13.37
C GLU A 640 12.55 8.45 13.19
N ALA A 641 13.81 8.08 13.42
CA ALA A 641 14.92 9.01 13.34
C ALA A 641 15.09 9.64 11.94
N PRO A 642 15.12 8.88 10.82
CA PRO A 642 15.16 9.49 9.49
C PRO A 642 13.94 10.35 9.15
N VAL A 643 12.74 9.98 9.58
CA VAL A 643 11.51 10.76 9.30
C VAL A 643 11.52 12.08 10.08
N ARG A 644 11.98 12.08 11.35
CA ARG A 644 12.16 13.31 12.15
C ARG A 644 13.28 14.20 11.59
N LEU A 645 14.36 13.60 11.08
CA LEU A 645 15.43 14.35 10.40
C LEU A 645 14.89 15.02 9.12
N GLN A 646 14.10 14.31 8.32
CA GLN A 646 13.43 14.89 7.15
C GLN A 646 12.50 16.03 7.57
N ALA A 647 11.66 15.82 8.57
CA ALA A 647 10.73 16.85 9.07
C ALA A 647 11.49 18.11 9.57
N ALA A 648 12.64 17.95 10.22
CA ALA A 648 13.46 19.06 10.66
C ALA A 648 14.04 19.89 9.49
N SER A 649 14.33 19.26 8.35
CA SER A 649 14.90 19.92 7.18
C SER A 649 13.87 20.55 6.24
N GLU A 650 12.57 20.17 6.33
CA GLU A 650 11.54 20.73 5.47
C GLU A 650 11.41 22.27 5.63
N GLY A 651 11.28 22.95 4.47
CA GLY A 651 11.23 24.42 4.44
C GLY A 651 12.58 25.13 4.59
N ARG A 652 13.68 24.38 4.69
CA ARG A 652 15.06 24.90 4.67
C ARG A 652 15.73 24.61 3.34
N ARG A 653 16.54 25.56 2.86
CA ARG A 653 17.41 25.35 1.70
C ARG A 653 18.72 24.75 2.17
N GLY A 654 18.98 23.49 1.83
CA GLY A 654 20.25 22.82 2.11
C GLY A 654 21.40 23.38 1.26
N GLN A 655 22.57 23.47 1.87
CA GLN A 655 23.83 23.83 1.20
C GLN A 655 24.61 22.56 0.89
N ASN A 656 25.18 22.49 -0.31
CA ASN A 656 26.07 21.39 -0.68
C ASN A 656 27.44 21.57 0.01
N ARG A 657 27.78 20.64 0.88
CA ARG A 657 29.06 20.58 1.63
C ARG A 657 29.87 19.35 1.19
N ALA A 658 29.90 19.06 -0.10
CA ALA A 658 30.72 17.97 -0.63
C ALA A 658 32.22 18.12 -0.36
N ASP A 659 32.69 19.33 -0.07
CA ASP A 659 34.04 19.64 0.45
C ASP A 659 34.36 18.88 1.74
N LEU A 660 33.36 18.50 2.52
CA LEU A 660 33.48 17.75 3.77
C LEU A 660 33.31 16.22 3.57
N VAL A 661 33.08 15.74 2.35
CA VAL A 661 32.95 14.31 2.05
C VAL A 661 34.25 13.79 1.46
N GLU A 662 34.87 12.89 2.17
CA GLU A 662 36.10 12.22 1.73
C GLU A 662 35.76 11.00 0.86
N VAL A 663 36.71 10.59 0.01
CA VAL A 663 36.58 9.36 -0.75
C VAL A 663 37.63 8.36 -0.26
N ILE A 664 37.18 7.27 0.36
CA ILE A 664 38.03 6.22 0.90
C ILE A 664 37.85 4.97 0.04
N SER A 665 38.93 4.51 -0.59
CA SER A 665 38.90 3.33 -1.50
C SER A 665 37.81 3.41 -2.60
N GLY A 666 37.51 4.63 -3.08
CA GLY A 666 36.48 4.86 -4.10
C GLY A 666 35.06 5.02 -3.57
N HIS A 667 34.85 4.96 -2.26
CA HIS A 667 33.57 5.05 -1.58
C HIS A 667 33.44 6.42 -0.84
N PRO A 668 32.31 7.16 -0.97
CA PRO A 668 32.10 8.42 -0.25
C PRO A 668 31.94 8.16 1.27
N ASN A 669 32.75 8.85 2.07
CA ASN A 669 32.72 8.81 3.52
C ASN A 669 32.11 10.09 4.09
N PHE A 670 31.01 9.97 4.81
CA PHE A 670 30.24 11.08 5.36
C PHE A 670 30.60 11.44 6.81
N VAL A 671 31.54 10.75 7.44
CA VAL A 671 31.88 10.95 8.86
C VAL A 671 32.33 12.40 9.15
N ARG A 672 33.24 12.97 8.33
CA ARG A 672 33.68 14.34 8.47
C ARG A 672 32.53 15.36 8.30
N LEU A 673 31.63 15.10 7.35
CA LEU A 673 30.43 15.91 7.18
C LEU A 673 29.55 15.88 8.43
N LEU A 674 29.26 14.69 8.98
CA LEU A 674 28.45 14.55 10.20
C LEU A 674 29.07 15.29 11.39
N LEU A 675 30.40 15.19 11.58
CA LEU A 675 31.11 15.89 12.65
C LEU A 675 30.97 17.38 12.51
N ALA A 676 31.20 17.95 11.32
CA ALA A 676 31.09 19.38 11.09
C ALA A 676 29.65 19.89 11.29
N LEU A 677 28.64 19.17 10.76
CA LEU A 677 27.26 19.56 10.91
C LEU A 677 26.73 19.40 12.35
N SER A 678 27.29 18.49 13.14
CA SER A 678 26.93 18.33 14.56
C SER A 678 27.27 19.56 15.42
N GLU A 679 28.20 20.41 14.97
CA GLU A 679 28.59 21.64 15.61
C GLU A 679 27.67 22.84 15.29
N TYR A 680 26.77 22.71 14.31
CA TYR A 680 25.83 23.78 13.96
C TYR A 680 24.89 24.10 15.13
N ALA A 681 24.66 25.39 15.38
CA ALA A 681 23.67 25.85 16.35
C ALA A 681 22.24 25.56 15.86
N ASP A 682 21.95 25.77 14.54
CA ASP A 682 20.69 25.44 13.92
C ASP A 682 20.68 23.98 13.42
N LYS A 683 20.07 23.11 14.20
CA LYS A 683 19.95 21.68 13.88
C LYS A 683 19.09 21.39 12.64
N ARG A 684 18.14 22.26 12.30
CA ARG A 684 17.34 22.17 11.10
C ARG A 684 18.17 22.44 9.85
N GLN A 685 19.08 23.43 9.94
CA GLN A 685 20.02 23.70 8.85
C GLN A 685 21.02 22.55 8.67
N ALA A 686 21.53 21.99 9.79
CA ALA A 686 22.39 20.79 9.73
C ALA A 686 21.71 19.62 9.01
N ALA A 687 20.44 19.36 9.32
CA ALA A 687 19.65 18.33 8.66
C ALA A 687 19.44 18.61 7.16
N ALA A 688 19.20 19.87 6.77
CA ALA A 688 19.02 20.27 5.38
C ALA A 688 20.32 20.14 4.58
N ASP A 689 21.45 20.60 5.13
CA ASP A 689 22.78 20.51 4.50
C ASP A 689 23.24 19.07 4.35
N PHE A 690 22.94 18.22 5.34
CA PHE A 690 23.21 16.78 5.25
C PHE A 690 22.48 16.13 4.08
N GLN A 691 21.17 16.34 3.94
CA GLN A 691 20.37 15.72 2.88
C GLN A 691 20.73 16.25 1.49
N GLU A 692 20.96 17.57 1.35
CA GLU A 692 21.42 18.15 0.08
C GLU A 692 22.79 17.59 -0.33
N THR A 693 23.74 17.53 0.61
CA THR A 693 25.09 17.02 0.34
C THR A 693 25.05 15.54 -0.04
N LEU A 694 24.25 14.75 0.69
CA LEU A 694 24.06 13.32 0.41
C LEU A 694 23.54 13.12 -1.03
N ALA A 695 22.48 13.86 -1.42
CA ALA A 695 21.92 13.77 -2.76
C ALA A 695 22.94 14.14 -3.85
N GLN A 696 23.70 15.22 -3.64
CA GLN A 696 24.73 15.68 -4.60
C GLN A 696 25.85 14.63 -4.78
N VAL A 697 26.34 14.07 -3.69
CA VAL A 697 27.44 13.10 -3.72
C VAL A 697 26.99 11.78 -4.37
N LEU A 698 25.82 11.28 -4.01
CA LEU A 698 25.27 10.06 -4.61
C LEU A 698 24.95 10.25 -6.08
N ALA A 699 24.34 11.37 -6.48
CA ALA A 699 24.06 11.67 -7.88
C ALA A 699 25.34 11.74 -8.71
N LYS A 700 26.39 12.46 -8.21
CA LYS A 700 27.69 12.52 -8.88
C LYS A 700 28.31 11.13 -9.09
N LYS A 701 28.18 10.25 -8.09
CA LYS A 701 28.68 8.88 -8.19
C LYS A 701 27.93 8.09 -9.26
N VAL A 702 26.60 8.17 -9.31
CA VAL A 702 25.77 7.51 -10.31
C VAL A 702 26.12 8.03 -11.71
N ILE A 703 26.25 9.34 -11.91
CA ILE A 703 26.61 9.95 -13.20
C ILE A 703 27.97 9.41 -13.70
N THR A 704 29.00 9.44 -12.84
CA THR A 704 30.34 8.92 -13.20
C THR A 704 30.29 7.44 -13.60
N VAL A 705 29.51 6.62 -12.89
CA VAL A 705 29.38 5.20 -13.19
C VAL A 705 28.54 5.00 -14.46
N SER A 706 27.50 5.80 -14.69
CA SER A 706 26.68 5.76 -15.90
C SER A 706 27.50 6.00 -17.16
N GLU A 707 28.41 6.98 -17.13
CA GLU A 707 29.34 7.27 -18.22
C GLU A 707 30.30 6.11 -18.47
N LYS A 708 30.84 5.48 -17.41
CA LYS A 708 31.75 4.36 -17.51
C LYS A 708 31.07 3.09 -18.05
N GLU A 709 29.90 2.74 -17.53
CA GLU A 709 29.15 1.54 -17.88
C GLU A 709 28.28 1.72 -19.15
N GLN A 710 28.15 2.93 -19.66
CA GLN A 710 27.29 3.30 -20.81
C GLN A 710 25.81 2.94 -20.57
N ILE A 711 25.33 3.03 -19.31
CA ILE A 711 23.95 2.73 -18.91
C ILE A 711 23.25 4.04 -18.50
N ARG A 712 22.15 4.37 -19.16
CA ARG A 712 21.38 5.59 -18.94
C ARG A 712 20.14 5.41 -18.05
N LYS A 713 19.70 4.18 -17.78
CA LYS A 713 18.54 3.87 -16.96
C LYS A 713 18.97 3.67 -15.51
N VAL A 714 18.35 4.41 -14.61
CA VAL A 714 18.65 4.40 -13.17
C VAL A 714 17.39 4.05 -12.39
N CYS A 715 17.44 3.00 -11.59
CA CYS A 715 16.38 2.62 -10.66
C CYS A 715 16.74 3.05 -9.24
N LEU A 716 15.81 3.74 -8.55
CA LEU A 716 15.93 4.13 -7.15
C LEU A 716 14.99 3.27 -6.31
N SER A 717 15.52 2.57 -5.30
CA SER A 717 14.72 1.71 -4.41
C SER A 717 15.39 1.58 -3.02
N GLY A 718 14.71 0.89 -2.11
CA GLY A 718 15.09 0.74 -0.70
C GLY A 718 14.30 1.69 0.21
N GLY A 719 14.24 1.37 1.51
CA GLY A 719 13.45 2.11 2.50
C GLY A 719 13.80 3.59 2.63
N CYS A 720 15.07 3.97 2.38
CA CYS A 720 15.49 5.37 2.40
C CYS A 720 14.92 6.20 1.23
N CYS A 721 14.45 5.56 0.16
CA CYS A 721 13.77 6.24 -0.95
C CYS A 721 12.35 6.74 -0.59
N LEU A 722 11.84 6.41 0.60
CA LEU A 722 10.66 7.05 1.17
C LEU A 722 10.94 8.48 1.65
N ASN A 723 12.20 8.87 1.84
CA ASN A 723 12.57 10.26 2.09
C ASN A 723 12.38 11.09 0.81
N SER A 724 11.24 11.78 0.73
CA SER A 724 10.85 12.53 -0.46
C SER A 724 11.83 13.66 -0.83
N LEU A 725 12.50 14.30 0.14
CA LEU A 725 13.49 15.34 -0.13
C LEU A 725 14.73 14.76 -0.82
N LEU A 726 15.26 13.66 -0.29
CA LEU A 726 16.40 12.97 -0.89
C LEU A 726 16.07 12.46 -2.30
N THR A 727 14.96 11.75 -2.45
CA THR A 727 14.62 11.04 -3.70
C THR A 727 14.29 12.02 -4.82
N GLN A 728 13.50 13.07 -4.54
CA GLN A 728 13.20 14.11 -5.53
C GLN A 728 14.45 14.89 -5.93
N ARG A 729 15.36 15.15 -4.97
CA ARG A 729 16.62 15.84 -5.27
C ARG A 729 17.53 14.98 -6.13
N LEU A 730 17.68 13.68 -5.81
CA LEU A 730 18.42 12.72 -6.63
C LEU A 730 17.86 12.64 -8.03
N ARG A 731 16.56 12.47 -8.19
CA ARG A 731 15.88 12.43 -9.49
C ARG A 731 16.23 13.67 -10.32
N LYS A 732 16.02 14.87 -9.74
CA LYS A 732 16.30 16.13 -10.44
C LYS A 732 17.75 16.24 -10.90
N LEU A 733 18.72 15.84 -10.07
CA LEU A 733 20.14 15.89 -10.40
C LEU A 733 20.50 14.91 -11.52
N LEU A 734 19.92 13.72 -11.52
CA LEU A 734 20.19 12.69 -12.52
C LEU A 734 19.52 13.03 -13.86
N GLU A 735 18.26 13.48 -13.85
CA GLU A 735 17.53 13.90 -15.05
C GLU A 735 18.17 15.12 -15.74
N GLN A 736 18.81 16.02 -14.99
CA GLN A 736 19.61 17.13 -15.55
C GLN A 736 20.83 16.65 -16.36
N GLN A 737 21.24 15.41 -16.19
CA GLN A 737 22.29 14.73 -16.98
C GLN A 737 21.72 13.74 -17.98
N GLU A 738 20.45 13.92 -18.37
CA GLU A 738 19.71 13.11 -19.33
C GLU A 738 19.65 11.61 -18.96
N LEU A 739 19.73 11.27 -17.66
CA LEU A 739 19.48 9.92 -17.18
C LEU A 739 17.97 9.69 -16.97
N GLN A 740 17.52 8.49 -17.31
CA GLN A 740 16.13 8.07 -17.12
C GLN A 740 15.98 7.47 -15.74
N VAL A 741 15.22 8.13 -14.85
CA VAL A 741 15.07 7.71 -13.45
C VAL A 741 13.74 7.02 -13.24
N TYR A 742 13.78 5.82 -12.66
CA TYR A 742 12.65 4.98 -12.34
C TYR A 742 12.54 4.75 -10.83
N GLU A 743 11.33 4.81 -10.30
CA GLU A 743 11.01 4.61 -8.88
C GLU A 743 9.79 3.71 -8.75
N GLY A 744 9.62 3.03 -7.60
CA GLY A 744 8.40 2.28 -7.28
C GLY A 744 7.20 3.20 -7.11
N LEU A 745 6.15 3.01 -7.91
CA LEU A 745 4.89 3.76 -7.90
C LEU A 745 3.68 2.86 -7.56
N LYS A 746 3.61 1.66 -8.16
CA LYS A 746 2.55 0.66 -7.92
C LYS A 746 2.88 -0.27 -6.76
N VAL A 747 4.17 -0.36 -6.42
CA VAL A 747 4.69 -1.17 -5.33
C VAL A 747 5.59 -0.27 -4.46
N PRO A 748 5.55 -0.41 -3.12
CA PRO A 748 6.41 0.39 -2.25
C PRO A 748 7.90 0.21 -2.56
N PRO A 749 8.72 1.27 -2.52
CA PRO A 749 10.17 1.13 -2.69
C PRO A 749 10.87 0.46 -1.51
N ASN A 750 10.20 0.34 -0.35
CA ASN A 750 10.70 -0.36 0.82
C ASN A 750 10.50 -1.88 0.70
N ASP A 751 10.77 -2.61 1.78
CA ASP A 751 10.67 -4.08 1.86
C ASP A 751 9.34 -4.66 1.37
N GLY A 752 8.25 -3.88 1.42
CA GLY A 752 6.96 -4.29 0.86
C GLY A 752 6.95 -4.55 -0.67
N GLY A 753 8.01 -4.16 -1.38
CA GLY A 753 8.21 -4.46 -2.80
C GLY A 753 9.17 -5.61 -3.10
N VAL A 754 9.95 -6.05 -2.12
CA VAL A 754 11.03 -7.04 -2.30
C VAL A 754 10.54 -8.36 -2.89
N SER A 755 9.37 -8.85 -2.46
CA SER A 755 8.82 -10.12 -2.99
C SER A 755 8.54 -10.07 -4.50
N LEU A 756 8.10 -8.94 -5.04
CA LEU A 756 7.98 -8.76 -6.50
C LEU A 756 9.34 -8.87 -7.18
N GLY A 757 10.34 -8.20 -6.61
CA GLY A 757 11.70 -8.24 -7.15
C GLY A 757 12.31 -9.63 -7.09
N GLN A 758 12.10 -10.38 -6.00
CA GLN A 758 12.55 -11.77 -5.89
C GLN A 758 11.94 -12.64 -7.00
N ALA A 759 10.63 -12.54 -7.23
CA ALA A 759 9.95 -13.27 -8.31
C ALA A 759 10.49 -12.86 -9.70
N TRP A 760 10.71 -11.56 -9.91
CA TRP A 760 11.19 -11.04 -11.18
C TRP A 760 12.63 -11.47 -11.48
N VAL A 761 13.51 -11.51 -10.49
CA VAL A 761 14.89 -12.03 -10.65
C VAL A 761 14.88 -13.46 -11.17
N VAL A 762 14.02 -14.33 -10.63
CA VAL A 762 13.89 -15.72 -11.12
C VAL A 762 13.46 -15.71 -12.59
N LEU A 763 12.42 -14.96 -12.94
CA LEU A 763 11.89 -14.93 -14.31
C LEU A 763 12.90 -14.34 -15.32
N MET A 764 13.66 -13.30 -14.93
CA MET A 764 14.71 -12.73 -15.77
C MET A 764 15.81 -13.76 -16.10
N ARG A 765 16.30 -14.47 -15.09
CA ARG A 765 17.34 -15.51 -15.26
C ARG A 765 16.88 -16.62 -16.22
N LEU A 766 15.65 -17.11 -16.03
CA LEU A 766 15.06 -18.14 -16.89
C LEU A 766 14.88 -17.67 -18.33
N HIS A 767 14.51 -16.41 -18.52
CA HIS A 767 14.33 -15.85 -19.86
C HIS A 767 15.67 -15.64 -20.59
N SER A 768 16.72 -15.27 -19.87
CA SER A 768 18.07 -15.14 -20.42
C SER A 768 18.62 -16.49 -20.86
N THR A 769 18.57 -17.51 -20.01
CA THR A 769 19.03 -18.87 -20.34
C THR A 769 18.27 -19.54 -21.48
N ALA A 770 17.00 -19.18 -21.70
CA ALA A 770 16.22 -19.72 -22.83
C ALA A 770 16.54 -19.06 -24.19
N LYS A 771 17.29 -17.96 -24.20
CA LYS A 771 17.73 -17.25 -25.42
C LYS A 771 19.13 -17.65 -25.88
N GLU A 772 19.94 -18.20 -24.97
CA GLU A 772 21.22 -18.87 -25.27
C GLU A 772 21.00 -20.29 -25.81
#